data_b8485c66dbc2391db485247e800c046c
#
_entry.id   b8485c66dbc2391db485247e800c046c
#
_cell.length_a   1.000
_cell.length_b   1.000
_cell.length_c   1.000
_cell.angle_alpha   90.00
_cell.angle_beta   90.00
_cell.angle_gamma   90.00
#
_symmetry.space_group_name_H-M   'P 1'
#
loop_
_entity.id
_entity.type
_entity.pdbx_description
1 polymer ?
#
loop_
_entity_poly.entity_id
_entity_poly.type
_entity_poly.pdbx_seq_one_letter_code
_entity_poly.pdbx_strand_id
1 'polypeptide(L)'
;MFNTHDEEAPWDLGEASRRDFLKLMGFSLGAAALASCTPIPERQAVPPLALADGAPLPGVETWYATTCGGCGAGCGLLAKTRDGRPIKIEGNPSSPVSGGATCATGQAAVLSLYDDRRLRGPLLQGRPASWAEVDAYVAPRLAAISAQSAARGGLALLTGTIHSPSSRKLIAGFLARHPGSRHAVWEPVSFAATREANRRSFGRAVIPQYRFDRARRVVGIEADFLGTWLSPVEIAKAWARGRRPDAGGPLPRHYQIESGMSLTGGKADRRLAVLPSELGLAALALVRRVARRAGEGAPDAPDPALDPKTLDAVADDLWSHRGESLVVCGVNDLAVQTAVNRLNFLLGNVGRTVDPGRPSQQNQGDEAAVADLIAAVERGEVQGLLLWGVNPLYDHPEAGRLARALANVPLKVSFAERLDETAALADVVAPDHHFLESWGDAEPVEGCFGLRQPAIAPLFDTRAAEASLLRWMGEERPDAYRHLREHWQRELFPRQTRWASFDDFWDHSLQDGACELNPSTPEPAPAHDAGDLAAATAAIVAAHQEARSQKGYEVLLYEKVGLRDGRHANNPWLQELPDPVSRLTWGNQIDLSPRLAAELGLEEGDVVALRHGNLAPKASLELPVRLQPGQPQGMVAVALGYGRTRAGKVADGLGANAFPLAAVRDGFLRGWAAGARLEKMGRRETLAAVQRQSSMEGRPIVRTVTPAELRKGREGEEAQDSLWKVWPREGHHWGMAIDLDACIGCSACVVACQAENNVPVVGKDQVRRQRIMHWIRIDRYQRDDGQAIFHQPMMC
;
A
#
# COMPACT_ATOMS: atom_id res chain seq x y z
N MET A 1 20.31 23.04 -5.77
CA MET A 1 21.10 24.07 -5.06
C MET A 1 20.68 25.41 -5.61
N PHE A 2 19.77 26.07 -4.96
CA PHE A 2 19.55 27.49 -5.12
C PHE A 2 19.51 28.07 -3.71
N ASN A 3 20.60 28.72 -3.36
CA ASN A 3 20.72 29.59 -2.21
C ASN A 3 20.03 30.91 -2.57
N THR A 4 19.00 31.24 -1.90
CA THR A 4 18.46 32.60 -1.90
C THR A 4 19.13 33.37 -0.77
N HIS A 5 20.19 34.04 -1.07
CA HIS A 5 20.59 35.21 -0.32
C HIS A 5 19.97 36.40 -1.01
N ASP A 6 19.10 37.11 -0.29
CA ASP A 6 18.67 38.45 -0.62
C ASP A 6 19.90 39.37 -0.51
N GLU A 7 20.48 39.72 -1.64
CA GLU A 7 21.28 40.93 -1.78
C GLU A 7 20.51 41.86 -2.73
N GLU A 8 19.98 42.92 -2.18
CA GLU A 8 19.50 44.05 -2.92
C GLU A 8 20.65 44.62 -3.75
N ALA A 9 20.59 44.42 -5.05
CA ALA A 9 21.46 45.09 -6.01
C ALA A 9 20.86 46.50 -6.28
N PRO A 10 21.62 47.53 -6.05
CA PRO A 10 21.18 48.88 -6.38
C PRO A 10 21.39 49.13 -7.87
N TRP A 11 20.40 48.85 -8.68
CA TRP A 11 20.33 49.38 -10.05
C TRP A 11 19.47 50.62 -10.01
N ASP A 12 20.12 51.72 -9.63
CA ASP A 12 19.60 53.05 -9.87
C ASP A 12 19.78 53.39 -11.35
N LEU A 13 18.72 53.25 -12.13
CA LEU A 13 18.65 53.69 -13.51
C LEU A 13 18.37 55.18 -13.60
N GLY A 14 19.14 55.99 -12.88
CA GLY A 14 19.23 57.42 -13.09
C GLY A 14 19.82 57.70 -14.48
N GLU A 15 19.02 58.20 -15.38
CA GLU A 15 19.36 58.91 -16.63
C GLU A 15 20.50 58.24 -17.47
N ALA A 16 20.30 57.04 -17.95
CA ALA A 16 21.11 56.52 -19.05
C ALA A 16 20.76 57.23 -20.36
N SER A 17 21.71 58.00 -20.87
CA SER A 17 21.51 58.72 -22.12
C SER A 17 21.27 57.75 -23.30
N ARG A 18 20.49 58.13 -24.32
CA ARG A 18 20.31 57.32 -25.55
C ARG A 18 21.65 56.83 -26.12
N ARG A 19 22.71 57.58 -25.89
CA ARG A 19 24.06 57.25 -26.36
C ARG A 19 24.70 56.08 -25.57
N ASP A 20 24.43 56.02 -24.28
CA ASP A 20 24.94 54.94 -23.41
C ASP A 20 24.15 53.64 -23.62
N PHE A 21 22.85 53.75 -23.87
CA PHE A 21 22.03 52.61 -24.29
C PHE A 21 22.48 52.02 -25.64
N LEU A 22 22.81 52.87 -26.63
CA LEU A 22 23.31 52.44 -27.93
C LEU A 22 24.72 51.86 -27.83
N LYS A 23 25.60 52.33 -26.91
CA LYS A 23 26.89 51.73 -26.64
C LYS A 23 26.73 50.32 -25.98
N LEU A 24 25.81 50.19 -25.03
CA LEU A 24 25.51 48.90 -24.38
C LEU A 24 24.99 47.88 -25.38
N MET A 25 24.05 48.32 -26.22
CA MET A 25 23.51 47.46 -27.30
C MET A 25 24.59 47.10 -28.33
N GLY A 26 25.46 48.02 -28.72
CA GLY A 26 26.55 47.77 -29.64
C GLY A 26 27.57 46.77 -29.06
N PHE A 27 27.88 46.90 -27.73
CA PHE A 27 28.72 45.93 -27.02
C PHE A 27 28.10 44.56 -26.91
N SER A 28 26.77 44.48 -26.65
CA SER A 28 26.02 43.22 -26.54
C SER A 28 25.96 42.51 -27.88
N LEU A 29 25.74 43.24 -29.00
CA LEU A 29 25.76 42.69 -30.36
C LEU A 29 27.15 42.24 -30.78
N GLY A 30 28.21 43.02 -30.44
CA GLY A 30 29.61 42.66 -30.66
C GLY A 30 30.01 41.41 -29.87
N ALA A 31 29.61 41.28 -28.60
CA ALA A 31 29.84 40.11 -27.79
C ALA A 31 29.11 38.84 -28.30
N ALA A 32 27.86 39.02 -28.77
CA ALA A 32 27.10 37.94 -29.37
C ALA A 32 27.71 37.48 -30.72
N ALA A 33 28.21 38.44 -31.55
CA ALA A 33 28.91 38.10 -32.80
C ALA A 33 30.25 37.42 -32.58
N LEU A 34 31.01 37.80 -31.53
CA LEU A 34 32.25 37.13 -31.12
C LEU A 34 31.98 35.74 -30.52
N ALA A 35 30.88 35.58 -29.79
CA ALA A 35 30.48 34.27 -29.23
C ALA A 35 29.99 33.29 -30.33
N SER A 36 29.48 33.82 -31.45
CA SER A 36 29.07 33.01 -32.59
C SER A 36 30.23 32.57 -33.49
N CYS A 37 31.46 33.15 -33.31
CA CYS A 37 32.66 32.78 -34.05
C CYS A 37 33.56 31.77 -33.33
N THR A 38 33.19 31.30 -32.12
CA THR A 38 33.85 30.13 -31.56
C THR A 38 33.38 28.89 -32.32
N PRO A 39 34.29 28.14 -32.98
CA PRO A 39 33.86 26.87 -33.59
C PRO A 39 33.26 26.05 -32.49
N ILE A 40 31.96 25.72 -32.61
CA ILE A 40 31.33 24.69 -31.79
C ILE A 40 32.22 23.49 -31.95
N PRO A 41 32.83 22.95 -30.85
CA PRO A 41 33.65 21.77 -31.01
C PRO A 41 32.79 20.74 -31.72
N GLU A 42 33.14 20.35 -32.91
CA GLU A 42 32.54 19.24 -33.62
C GLU A 42 32.62 18.05 -32.66
N ARG A 43 31.57 17.77 -31.98
CA ARG A 43 31.42 16.48 -31.32
C ARG A 43 31.40 15.49 -32.48
N GLN A 44 32.55 14.88 -32.73
CA GLN A 44 32.62 13.72 -33.62
C GLN A 44 31.74 12.67 -32.95
N ALA A 45 30.49 12.57 -33.35
CA ALA A 45 29.70 11.40 -33.14
C ALA A 45 30.38 10.29 -33.91
N VAL A 46 31.14 9.45 -33.22
CA VAL A 46 31.60 8.19 -33.81
C VAL A 46 30.34 7.37 -34.04
N PRO A 47 29.85 7.21 -35.27
CA PRO A 47 28.72 6.34 -35.52
C PRO A 47 29.13 4.93 -35.09
N PRO A 48 28.37 4.20 -34.29
CA PRO A 48 28.68 2.82 -33.99
C PRO A 48 28.77 2.05 -35.30
N LEU A 49 29.90 1.44 -35.58
CA LEU A 49 30.20 0.67 -36.81
C LEU A 49 29.26 -0.51 -37.00
N ALA A 50 28.71 -1.04 -35.95
CA ALA A 50 27.61 -1.98 -35.91
C ALA A 50 26.93 -1.89 -34.56
N LEU A 51 25.60 -1.78 -34.52
CA LEU A 51 24.82 -2.09 -33.30
C LEU A 51 24.83 -3.60 -33.18
N ALA A 52 25.21 -4.12 -32.01
CA ALA A 52 25.00 -5.53 -31.71
C ALA A 52 23.51 -5.86 -31.88
N ASP A 53 23.22 -7.04 -32.45
CA ASP A 53 21.82 -7.49 -32.58
C ASP A 53 21.14 -7.41 -31.21
N GLY A 54 20.04 -6.68 -31.12
CA GLY A 54 19.30 -6.43 -29.86
C GLY A 54 19.81 -5.27 -29.00
N ALA A 55 20.82 -4.47 -29.45
CA ALA A 55 21.23 -3.27 -28.73
C ALA A 55 20.09 -2.23 -28.75
N PRO A 56 19.78 -1.57 -27.62
CA PRO A 56 18.76 -0.54 -27.58
C PRO A 56 19.13 0.63 -28.48
N LEU A 57 18.24 0.97 -29.42
CA LEU A 57 18.43 2.11 -30.31
C LEU A 57 18.25 3.41 -29.50
N PRO A 58 19.12 4.41 -29.69
CA PRO A 58 18.98 5.71 -29.02
C PRO A 58 17.61 6.35 -29.32
N GLY A 59 16.93 6.81 -28.26
CA GLY A 59 15.61 7.43 -28.32
C GLY A 59 14.45 6.45 -28.51
N VAL A 60 14.72 5.18 -28.79
CA VAL A 60 13.69 4.13 -28.87
C VAL A 60 13.45 3.52 -27.50
N GLU A 61 12.16 3.36 -27.16
CA GLU A 61 11.78 2.78 -25.87
C GLU A 61 11.90 1.24 -25.86
N THR A 62 12.39 0.72 -24.76
CA THR A 62 12.45 -0.72 -24.48
C THR A 62 11.61 -1.00 -23.23
N TRP A 63 10.88 -2.12 -23.26
CA TRP A 63 10.00 -2.53 -22.18
C TRP A 63 10.53 -3.79 -21.50
N TYR A 64 10.62 -3.77 -20.18
CA TYR A 64 11.03 -4.92 -19.38
C TYR A 64 9.86 -5.38 -18.51
N ALA A 65 9.47 -6.65 -18.68
CA ALA A 65 8.51 -7.27 -17.78
C ALA A 65 9.19 -7.54 -16.43
N THR A 66 8.54 -7.13 -15.32
CA THR A 66 9.11 -7.25 -13.97
C THR A 66 8.00 -7.38 -12.93
N THR A 67 8.37 -7.59 -11.67
CA THR A 67 7.43 -7.68 -10.55
C THR A 67 7.61 -6.52 -9.60
N CYS A 68 6.51 -5.89 -9.19
CA CYS A 68 6.48 -4.75 -8.28
C CYS A 68 7.06 -5.10 -6.89
N GLY A 69 8.01 -4.30 -6.42
CA GLY A 69 8.55 -4.38 -5.06
C GLY A 69 7.93 -3.38 -4.08
N GLY A 70 6.87 -2.65 -4.49
CA GLY A 70 6.30 -1.58 -3.66
C GLY A 70 5.49 -2.05 -2.45
N CYS A 71 4.92 -3.25 -2.49
CA CYS A 71 4.20 -3.88 -1.37
C CYS A 71 4.08 -5.38 -1.60
N GLY A 72 3.51 -6.11 -0.63
CA GLY A 72 3.32 -7.57 -0.70
C GLY A 72 2.38 -8.07 -1.80
N ALA A 73 1.68 -7.20 -2.55
CA ALA A 73 0.74 -7.63 -3.59
C ALA A 73 1.41 -8.31 -4.80
N GLY A 74 2.70 -8.05 -5.07
CA GLY A 74 3.47 -8.74 -6.10
C GLY A 74 2.91 -8.57 -7.53
N CYS A 75 2.38 -7.39 -7.87
CA CYS A 75 1.80 -7.10 -9.17
C CYS A 75 2.85 -7.19 -10.28
N GLY A 76 2.49 -7.80 -11.43
CA GLY A 76 3.33 -7.77 -12.62
C GLY A 76 3.32 -6.39 -13.28
N LEU A 77 4.48 -5.91 -13.67
CA LEU A 77 4.72 -4.60 -14.25
C LEU A 77 5.46 -4.71 -15.58
N LEU A 78 5.34 -3.66 -16.37
CA LEU A 78 6.18 -3.36 -17.53
C LEU A 78 6.92 -2.05 -17.23
N ALA A 79 8.24 -2.12 -17.17
CA ALA A 79 9.11 -0.95 -16.98
C ALA A 79 9.55 -0.43 -18.34
N LYS A 80 9.14 0.79 -18.69
CA LYS A 80 9.55 1.52 -19.90
C LYS A 80 10.89 2.17 -19.66
N THR A 81 11.88 1.83 -20.48
CA THR A 81 13.20 2.46 -20.46
C THR A 81 13.44 3.24 -21.74
N ARG A 82 14.19 4.31 -21.65
CA ARG A 82 14.73 5.04 -22.79
C ARG A 82 16.18 5.36 -22.51
N ASP A 83 17.05 5.04 -23.44
CA ASP A 83 18.49 5.21 -23.29
C ASP A 83 19.05 4.57 -22.00
N GLY A 84 18.54 3.38 -21.64
CA GLY A 84 18.91 2.63 -20.44
C GLY A 84 18.35 3.19 -19.13
N ARG A 85 17.39 4.14 -19.16
CA ARG A 85 16.80 4.72 -17.95
C ARG A 85 15.31 4.36 -17.85
N PRO A 86 14.87 3.72 -16.77
CA PRO A 86 13.44 3.56 -16.45
C PRO A 86 12.78 4.92 -16.29
N ILE A 87 11.72 5.18 -17.06
CA ILE A 87 11.00 6.47 -17.10
C ILE A 87 9.52 6.33 -16.79
N LYS A 88 8.95 5.13 -16.95
CA LYS A 88 7.52 4.89 -16.76
C LYS A 88 7.27 3.44 -16.33
N ILE A 89 6.22 3.24 -15.57
CA ILE A 89 5.73 1.93 -15.17
C ILE A 89 4.30 1.74 -15.71
N GLU A 90 4.03 0.56 -16.27
CA GLU A 90 2.69 0.13 -16.66
C GLU A 90 2.37 -1.25 -16.04
N GLY A 91 1.11 -1.63 -16.03
CA GLY A 91 0.71 -2.97 -15.62
C GLY A 91 1.01 -4.01 -16.71
N ASN A 92 1.48 -5.18 -16.31
CA ASN A 92 1.76 -6.29 -17.21
C ASN A 92 0.47 -7.09 -17.50
N PRO A 93 -0.03 -7.13 -18.76
CA PRO A 93 -1.22 -7.89 -19.13
C PRO A 93 -1.07 -9.41 -18.92
N SER A 94 0.15 -9.94 -19.02
CA SER A 94 0.45 -11.37 -18.82
C SER A 94 0.45 -11.77 -17.33
N SER A 95 0.43 -10.82 -16.40
CA SER A 95 0.39 -11.15 -14.97
C SER A 95 -0.93 -11.79 -14.55
N PRO A 96 -0.93 -13.01 -13.99
CA PRO A 96 -2.15 -13.67 -13.52
C PRO A 96 -2.80 -12.94 -12.33
N VAL A 97 -2.03 -12.16 -11.57
CA VAL A 97 -2.50 -11.42 -10.39
C VAL A 97 -3.07 -10.06 -10.79
N SER A 98 -2.28 -9.19 -11.42
CA SER A 98 -2.71 -7.82 -11.75
C SER A 98 -3.38 -7.68 -13.12
N GLY A 99 -3.04 -8.58 -14.07
CA GLY A 99 -3.64 -8.66 -15.41
C GLY A 99 -3.70 -7.32 -16.15
N GLY A 100 -2.61 -6.56 -16.17
CA GLY A 100 -2.50 -5.27 -16.86
C GLY A 100 -2.89 -4.05 -16.03
N ALA A 101 -3.35 -4.24 -14.78
CA ALA A 101 -3.66 -3.11 -13.89
C ALA A 101 -2.48 -2.78 -12.97
N THR A 102 -2.43 -1.53 -12.49
CA THR A 102 -1.47 -1.05 -11.49
C THR A 102 -2.10 0.01 -10.59
N CYS A 103 -1.54 0.23 -9.42
CA CYS A 103 -2.00 1.25 -8.47
C CYS A 103 -1.15 2.52 -8.53
N ALA A 104 -1.56 3.55 -7.79
CA ALA A 104 -0.81 4.81 -7.70
C ALA A 104 0.63 4.61 -7.20
N THR A 105 0.84 3.74 -6.20
CA THR A 105 2.18 3.40 -5.69
C THR A 105 3.03 2.72 -6.77
N GLY A 106 2.45 1.79 -7.55
CA GLY A 106 3.13 1.13 -8.66
C GLY A 106 3.55 2.13 -9.75
N GLN A 107 2.67 3.06 -10.13
CA GLN A 107 2.99 4.12 -11.09
C GLN A 107 4.09 5.06 -10.57
N ALA A 108 4.06 5.40 -9.28
CA ALA A 108 5.03 6.28 -8.65
C ALA A 108 6.38 5.60 -8.37
N ALA A 109 6.48 4.27 -8.49
CA ALA A 109 7.66 3.51 -8.10
C ALA A 109 8.92 3.86 -8.91
N VAL A 110 8.76 4.33 -10.16
CA VAL A 110 9.90 4.81 -10.95
C VAL A 110 10.65 5.94 -10.26
N LEU A 111 9.96 6.82 -9.53
CA LEU A 111 10.58 7.94 -8.83
C LEU A 111 11.41 7.49 -7.62
N SER A 112 11.03 6.37 -6.99
CA SER A 112 11.78 5.81 -5.86
C SER A 112 13.17 5.29 -6.26
N LEU A 113 13.36 4.92 -7.54
CA LEU A 113 14.65 4.54 -8.08
C LEU A 113 15.66 5.71 -8.02
N TYR A 114 15.17 6.93 -8.27
CA TYR A 114 15.95 8.16 -8.32
C TYR A 114 15.92 8.97 -7.02
N ASP A 115 15.44 8.37 -5.92
CA ASP A 115 15.39 9.03 -4.61
C ASP A 115 16.79 9.39 -4.12
N ASP A 116 17.01 10.67 -3.77
CA ASP A 116 18.29 11.22 -3.31
C ASP A 116 18.73 10.68 -1.93
N ARG A 117 17.84 10.00 -1.21
CA ARG A 117 18.08 9.38 0.09
C ARG A 117 18.52 7.91 0.01
N ARG A 118 18.52 7.33 -1.17
CA ARG A 118 19.08 6.00 -1.36
C ARG A 118 20.56 5.99 -1.00
N LEU A 119 20.97 4.96 -0.27
CA LEU A 119 22.38 4.77 0.11
C LEU A 119 23.21 4.48 -1.13
N ARG A 120 24.37 5.14 -1.22
CA ARG A 120 25.29 5.00 -2.36
C ARG A 120 26.27 3.84 -2.22
N GLY A 121 26.28 3.19 -1.07
CA GLY A 121 27.12 2.06 -0.73
C GLY A 121 26.92 1.65 0.71
N PRO A 122 27.59 0.58 1.16
CA PRO A 122 27.40 0.07 2.51
C PRO A 122 27.98 0.99 3.58
N LEU A 123 27.41 0.87 4.79
CA LEU A 123 27.87 1.59 5.97
C LEU A 123 28.33 0.59 7.04
N LEU A 124 29.45 0.90 7.69
CA LEU A 124 29.95 0.21 8.86
C LEU A 124 30.06 1.21 10.01
N GLN A 125 29.35 0.95 11.10
CA GLN A 125 29.30 1.84 12.27
C GLN A 125 28.97 3.31 11.89
N GLY A 126 28.01 3.47 10.98
CA GLY A 126 27.52 4.76 10.49
C GLY A 126 28.47 5.47 9.50
N ARG A 127 29.59 4.86 9.08
CA ARG A 127 30.55 5.42 8.12
C ARG A 127 30.53 4.65 6.82
N PRO A 128 30.72 5.30 5.67
CA PRO A 128 30.92 4.60 4.40
C PRO A 128 32.05 3.57 4.49
N ALA A 129 31.80 2.38 3.94
CA ALA A 129 32.73 1.27 3.94
C ALA A 129 32.66 0.54 2.59
N SER A 130 33.66 -0.26 2.30
CA SER A 130 33.67 -1.18 1.17
C SER A 130 32.94 -2.48 1.52
N TRP A 131 32.46 -3.20 0.51
CA TRP A 131 31.86 -4.53 0.70
C TRP A 131 32.83 -5.53 1.33
N ALA A 132 34.12 -5.41 1.03
CA ALA A 132 35.16 -6.25 1.64
C ALA A 132 35.28 -6.02 3.16
N GLU A 133 35.23 -4.75 3.60
CA GLU A 133 35.21 -4.42 5.03
C GLU A 133 33.96 -4.91 5.73
N VAL A 134 32.79 -4.77 5.10
CA VAL A 134 31.51 -5.29 5.62
C VAL A 134 31.59 -6.82 5.77
N ASP A 135 32.02 -7.54 4.74
CA ASP A 135 32.11 -9.00 4.78
C ASP A 135 33.13 -9.47 5.84
N ALA A 136 34.28 -8.81 5.95
CA ALA A 136 35.30 -9.08 6.98
C ALA A 136 34.77 -8.79 8.40
N TYR A 137 33.84 -7.85 8.56
CA TYR A 137 33.22 -7.55 9.85
C TYR A 137 32.12 -8.54 10.22
N VAL A 138 31.21 -8.87 9.26
CA VAL A 138 30.00 -9.65 9.52
C VAL A 138 30.29 -11.15 9.59
N ALA A 139 31.00 -11.74 8.61
CA ALA A 139 31.12 -13.17 8.48
C ALA A 139 31.76 -13.85 9.72
N PRO A 140 32.88 -13.34 10.29
CA PRO A 140 33.47 -13.94 11.50
C PRO A 140 32.54 -13.84 12.72
N ARG A 141 31.75 -12.75 12.82
CA ARG A 141 30.80 -12.56 13.92
C ARG A 141 29.63 -13.53 13.85
N LEU A 142 29.09 -13.76 12.64
CA LEU A 142 28.05 -14.78 12.43
C LEU A 142 28.58 -16.17 12.80
N ALA A 143 29.80 -16.51 12.40
CA ALA A 143 30.41 -17.78 12.77
C ALA A 143 30.59 -17.92 14.29
N ALA A 144 31.04 -16.87 14.97
CA ALA A 144 31.21 -16.85 16.42
C ALA A 144 29.86 -16.98 17.15
N ILE A 145 28.81 -16.30 16.68
CA ILE A 145 27.44 -16.42 17.22
C ILE A 145 26.95 -17.87 17.10
N SER A 146 27.13 -18.50 15.94
CA SER A 146 26.71 -19.89 15.73
C SER A 146 27.46 -20.89 16.65
N ALA A 147 28.76 -20.69 16.83
CA ALA A 147 29.56 -21.54 17.71
C ALA A 147 29.18 -21.41 19.20
N GLN A 148 28.60 -20.29 19.60
CA GLN A 148 28.25 -19.99 20.98
C GLN A 148 26.74 -20.02 21.23
N SER A 149 25.91 -20.35 20.26
CA SER A 149 24.44 -20.20 20.31
C SER A 149 23.79 -20.96 21.47
N ALA A 150 24.27 -22.14 21.80
CA ALA A 150 23.78 -22.93 22.93
C ALA A 150 24.02 -22.28 24.32
N ALA A 151 25.05 -21.46 24.45
CA ALA A 151 25.45 -20.86 25.71
C ALA A 151 25.04 -19.38 25.86
N ARG A 152 24.99 -18.64 24.77
CA ARG A 152 24.83 -17.17 24.79
C ARG A 152 23.68 -16.62 23.95
N GLY A 153 22.90 -17.50 23.28
CA GLY A 153 21.87 -17.07 22.37
C GLY A 153 22.32 -17.04 20.92
N GLY A 154 21.37 -16.96 20.01
CA GLY A 154 21.55 -17.17 18.58
C GLY A 154 21.38 -15.94 17.70
N LEU A 155 21.24 -16.24 16.41
CA LEU A 155 20.91 -15.28 15.37
C LEU A 155 19.41 -15.11 15.26
N ALA A 156 18.95 -13.91 14.97
CA ALA A 156 17.58 -13.63 14.59
C ALA A 156 17.52 -12.91 13.23
N LEU A 157 16.49 -13.21 12.48
CA LEU A 157 16.13 -12.52 11.25
C LEU A 157 14.71 -11.95 11.42
N LEU A 158 14.57 -10.65 11.22
CA LEU A 158 13.28 -9.96 11.19
C LEU A 158 13.05 -9.43 9.77
N THR A 159 12.01 -9.92 9.11
CA THR A 159 11.69 -9.52 7.72
C THR A 159 10.27 -8.99 7.60
N GLY A 160 10.01 -8.21 6.54
CA GLY A 160 8.65 -8.12 6.00
C GLY A 160 8.23 -9.45 5.35
N THR A 161 7.05 -9.47 4.75
CA THR A 161 6.59 -10.63 3.99
C THR A 161 7.52 -10.92 2.82
N ILE A 162 8.12 -12.10 2.81
CA ILE A 162 8.92 -12.63 1.69
C ILE A 162 8.07 -13.61 0.90
N HIS A 163 7.45 -13.15 -0.18
CA HIS A 163 6.68 -14.00 -1.09
C HIS A 163 7.53 -14.61 -2.23
N SER A 164 8.82 -14.28 -2.30
CA SER A 164 9.78 -14.90 -3.21
C SER A 164 10.09 -16.34 -2.78
N PRO A 165 9.79 -17.38 -3.57
CA PRO A 165 10.12 -18.75 -3.23
C PRO A 165 11.64 -19.01 -3.20
N SER A 166 12.41 -18.39 -4.10
CA SER A 166 13.87 -18.53 -4.11
C SER A 166 14.50 -17.90 -2.87
N SER A 167 14.05 -16.69 -2.46
CA SER A 167 14.55 -16.04 -1.25
C SER A 167 14.12 -16.76 0.03
N ARG A 168 12.89 -17.29 0.10
CA ARG A 168 12.46 -18.17 1.23
C ARG A 168 13.35 -19.40 1.39
N LYS A 169 13.69 -20.05 0.27
CA LYS A 169 14.60 -21.22 0.28
C LYS A 169 16.00 -20.83 0.76
N LEU A 170 16.50 -19.69 0.29
CA LEU A 170 17.80 -19.16 0.71
C LEU A 170 17.82 -18.82 2.21
N ILE A 171 16.80 -18.11 2.71
CA ILE A 171 16.67 -17.78 4.14
C ILE A 171 16.65 -19.06 4.98
N ALA A 172 15.85 -20.05 4.60
CA ALA A 172 15.81 -21.34 5.31
C ALA A 172 17.20 -22.01 5.33
N GLY A 173 17.92 -22.02 4.20
CA GLY A 173 19.27 -22.55 4.11
C GLY A 173 20.30 -21.77 4.95
N PHE A 174 20.18 -20.44 4.98
CA PHE A 174 21.00 -19.57 5.81
C PHE A 174 20.78 -19.85 7.30
N LEU A 175 19.52 -19.87 7.75
CA LEU A 175 19.19 -20.12 9.16
C LEU A 175 19.56 -21.53 9.62
N ALA A 176 19.48 -22.55 8.74
CA ALA A 176 19.90 -23.91 9.04
C ALA A 176 21.41 -24.02 9.37
N ARG A 177 22.23 -23.10 8.86
CA ARG A 177 23.67 -23.02 9.20
C ARG A 177 23.94 -22.35 10.57
N HIS A 178 22.94 -21.75 11.17
CA HIS A 178 22.99 -21.03 12.44
C HIS A 178 22.04 -21.68 13.46
N PRO A 179 22.45 -22.75 14.17
CA PRO A 179 21.58 -23.44 15.13
C PRO A 179 21.01 -22.49 16.17
N GLY A 180 19.74 -22.69 16.55
CA GLY A 180 19.05 -21.81 17.50
C GLY A 180 18.63 -20.45 16.92
N SER A 181 18.77 -20.24 15.60
CA SER A 181 18.29 -19.02 14.93
C SER A 181 16.76 -18.92 14.93
N ARG A 182 16.28 -17.70 14.91
CA ARG A 182 14.84 -17.35 14.88
C ARG A 182 14.52 -16.55 13.62
N HIS A 183 13.34 -16.75 13.03
CA HIS A 183 12.81 -15.89 11.98
C HIS A 183 11.44 -15.38 12.41
N ALA A 184 11.25 -14.07 12.40
CA ALA A 184 9.97 -13.41 12.62
C ALA A 184 9.63 -12.51 11.42
N VAL A 185 8.33 -12.42 11.12
CA VAL A 185 7.83 -11.59 10.01
C VAL A 185 6.98 -10.46 10.59
N TRP A 186 7.35 -9.23 10.33
CA TRP A 186 6.64 -8.05 10.76
C TRP A 186 5.89 -7.37 9.62
N GLU A 187 4.60 -7.15 9.80
CA GLU A 187 3.77 -6.32 8.94
C GLU A 187 2.99 -5.32 9.81
N PRO A 188 3.12 -4.00 9.56
CA PRO A 188 2.45 -2.98 10.39
C PRO A 188 0.93 -2.94 10.19
N VAL A 189 0.44 -3.55 9.11
CA VAL A 189 -0.98 -3.87 8.88
C VAL A 189 -1.07 -5.37 8.63
N SER A 190 -1.58 -6.11 9.59
CA SER A 190 -1.44 -7.56 9.66
C SER A 190 -2.73 -8.31 9.35
N PHE A 191 -2.56 -9.56 8.89
CA PHE A 191 -3.60 -10.56 8.66
C PHE A 191 -3.39 -11.82 9.51
N ALA A 192 -2.62 -11.73 10.58
CA ALA A 192 -2.32 -12.89 11.41
C ALA A 192 -3.57 -13.51 12.05
N ALA A 193 -4.54 -12.68 12.49
CA ALA A 193 -5.81 -13.17 13.01
C ALA A 193 -6.62 -13.93 11.95
N THR A 194 -6.62 -13.48 10.69
CA THR A 194 -7.26 -14.20 9.58
C THR A 194 -6.61 -15.57 9.37
N ARG A 195 -5.28 -15.64 9.36
CA ARG A 195 -4.54 -16.90 9.19
C ARG A 195 -4.79 -17.85 10.35
N GLU A 196 -4.78 -17.35 11.58
CA GLU A 196 -5.05 -18.19 12.75
C GLU A 196 -6.51 -18.68 12.83
N ALA A 197 -7.48 -17.82 12.50
CA ALA A 197 -8.88 -18.21 12.38
C ALA A 197 -9.06 -19.30 11.31
N ASN A 198 -8.39 -19.17 10.17
CA ASN A 198 -8.42 -20.16 9.09
C ASN A 198 -7.71 -21.47 9.51
N ARG A 199 -6.63 -21.39 10.29
CA ARG A 199 -6.00 -22.58 10.86
C ARG A 199 -6.95 -23.35 11.78
N ARG A 200 -7.73 -22.64 12.61
CA ARG A 200 -8.73 -23.24 13.49
C ARG A 200 -9.95 -23.75 12.73
N SER A 201 -10.44 -23.01 11.76
CA SER A 201 -11.66 -23.36 10.99
C SER A 201 -11.40 -24.41 9.89
N PHE A 202 -10.24 -24.38 9.26
CA PHE A 202 -9.94 -25.17 8.04
C PHE A 202 -8.64 -26.00 8.15
N GLY A 203 -7.97 -26.01 9.31
CA GLY A 203 -6.72 -26.72 9.51
C GLY A 203 -5.48 -26.11 8.85
N ARG A 204 -5.59 -24.95 8.18
CA ARG A 204 -4.50 -24.28 7.47
C ARG A 204 -4.39 -22.80 7.84
N ALA A 205 -3.19 -22.35 8.23
CA ALA A 205 -2.90 -20.95 8.54
C ALA A 205 -2.68 -20.12 7.25
N VAL A 206 -3.75 -19.92 6.45
CA VAL A 206 -3.68 -19.29 5.13
C VAL A 206 -4.61 -18.08 5.02
N ILE A 207 -4.31 -17.17 4.10
CA ILE A 207 -5.25 -16.17 3.59
C ILE A 207 -5.87 -16.77 2.33
N PRO A 208 -7.19 -17.06 2.28
CA PRO A 208 -7.81 -17.64 1.09
C PRO A 208 -7.79 -16.66 -0.09
N GLN A 209 -7.88 -17.16 -1.30
CA GLN A 209 -8.23 -16.31 -2.43
C GLN A 209 -9.74 -15.99 -2.38
N TYR A 210 -10.06 -14.70 -2.42
CA TYR A 210 -11.45 -14.22 -2.41
C TYR A 210 -11.91 -13.94 -3.84
N ARG A 211 -12.91 -14.71 -4.30
CA ARG A 211 -13.40 -14.69 -5.68
C ARG A 211 -14.50 -13.66 -5.88
N PHE A 212 -14.14 -12.37 -5.87
CA PHE A 212 -15.06 -11.26 -6.14
C PHE A 212 -15.71 -11.36 -7.53
N ASP A 213 -15.03 -11.98 -8.48
CA ASP A 213 -15.53 -12.24 -9.83
C ASP A 213 -16.70 -13.25 -9.88
N ARG A 214 -16.88 -14.05 -8.82
CA ARG A 214 -17.96 -15.05 -8.69
C ARG A 214 -19.07 -14.63 -7.73
N ALA A 215 -18.84 -13.55 -6.98
CA ALA A 215 -19.77 -13.11 -5.94
C ALA A 215 -20.87 -12.20 -6.50
N ARG A 216 -22.11 -12.59 -6.31
CA ARG A 216 -23.29 -11.75 -6.59
C ARG A 216 -23.68 -10.87 -5.41
N ARG A 217 -23.31 -11.25 -4.20
CA ARG A 217 -23.51 -10.48 -2.96
C ARG A 217 -22.20 -10.42 -2.20
N VAL A 218 -21.76 -9.21 -1.93
CA VAL A 218 -20.52 -8.95 -1.19
C VAL A 218 -20.87 -8.21 0.09
N VAL A 219 -20.37 -8.67 1.22
CA VAL A 219 -20.35 -7.93 2.48
C VAL A 219 -18.91 -7.72 2.90
N GLY A 220 -18.45 -6.48 2.96
CA GLY A 220 -17.18 -6.09 3.56
C GLY A 220 -17.42 -5.64 5.01
N ILE A 221 -16.60 -6.15 5.95
CA ILE A 221 -16.56 -5.69 7.35
C ILE A 221 -15.21 -5.06 7.59
N GLU A 222 -15.11 -3.72 7.63
CA GLU A 222 -13.87 -2.94 7.74
C GLU A 222 -12.78 -3.38 6.71
N ALA A 223 -13.17 -3.92 5.58
CA ALA A 223 -12.25 -4.38 4.54
C ALA A 223 -12.25 -3.39 3.37
N ASP A 224 -11.25 -2.51 3.30
CA ASP A 224 -11.08 -1.56 2.18
C ASP A 224 -10.44 -2.25 0.97
N PHE A 225 -11.12 -3.25 0.41
CA PHE A 225 -10.59 -4.11 -0.65
C PHE A 225 -10.41 -3.41 -2.01
N LEU A 226 -11.00 -2.24 -2.22
CA LEU A 226 -10.74 -1.40 -3.39
C LEU A 226 -9.59 -0.40 -3.16
N GLY A 227 -9.21 -0.12 -1.91
CA GLY A 227 -8.19 0.86 -1.55
C GLY A 227 -6.89 0.25 -1.06
N THR A 228 -6.89 -0.37 0.11
CA THR A 228 -5.65 -0.76 0.81
C THR A 228 -5.60 -2.23 1.26
N TRP A 229 -6.76 -2.89 1.39
CA TRP A 229 -6.83 -4.24 1.96
C TRP A 229 -6.26 -5.30 1.00
N LEU A 230 -5.29 -6.07 1.46
CA LEU A 230 -4.65 -7.24 0.83
C LEU A 230 -4.09 -6.96 -0.59
N SER A 231 -4.89 -7.19 -1.63
CA SER A 231 -4.51 -7.09 -3.04
C SER A 231 -5.48 -6.19 -3.83
N PRO A 232 -5.51 -4.87 -3.58
CA PRO A 232 -6.56 -4.00 -4.12
C PRO A 232 -6.59 -3.95 -5.65
N VAL A 233 -5.46 -4.12 -6.34
CA VAL A 233 -5.42 -4.14 -7.82
C VAL A 233 -6.13 -5.37 -8.38
N GLU A 234 -5.80 -6.55 -7.85
CA GLU A 234 -6.44 -7.83 -8.22
C GLU A 234 -7.94 -7.79 -7.92
N ILE A 235 -8.27 -7.40 -6.69
CA ILE A 235 -9.65 -7.39 -6.20
C ILE A 235 -10.50 -6.36 -6.94
N ALA A 236 -10.01 -5.14 -7.15
CA ALA A 236 -10.72 -4.11 -7.89
C ALA A 236 -11.05 -4.56 -9.33
N LYS A 237 -10.10 -5.26 -9.97
CA LYS A 237 -10.32 -5.82 -11.31
C LYS A 237 -11.41 -6.90 -11.30
N ALA A 238 -11.36 -7.81 -10.33
CA ALA A 238 -12.35 -8.87 -10.17
C ALA A 238 -13.74 -8.29 -9.84
N TRP A 239 -13.80 -7.30 -8.94
CA TRP A 239 -15.02 -6.59 -8.56
C TRP A 239 -15.63 -5.82 -9.74
N ALA A 240 -14.84 -5.07 -10.51
CA ALA A 240 -15.32 -4.29 -11.65
C ALA A 240 -15.86 -5.17 -12.79
N ARG A 241 -15.28 -6.36 -13.00
CA ARG A 241 -15.79 -7.31 -14.03
C ARG A 241 -17.25 -7.70 -13.80
N GLY A 242 -17.66 -7.88 -12.54
CA GLY A 242 -19.03 -8.23 -12.18
C GLY A 242 -20.03 -7.08 -12.34
N ARG A 243 -19.56 -5.82 -12.37
CA ARG A 243 -20.40 -4.62 -12.35
C ARG A 243 -20.67 -4.00 -13.73
N ARG A 244 -20.51 -4.77 -14.80
CA ARG A 244 -20.82 -4.32 -16.17
C ARG A 244 -22.28 -4.53 -16.50
N PRO A 245 -23.05 -3.47 -16.80
CA PRO A 245 -24.48 -3.59 -17.15
C PRO A 245 -24.76 -4.37 -18.42
N ASP A 246 -23.79 -4.40 -19.35
CA ASP A 246 -23.85 -5.08 -20.65
C ASP A 246 -23.59 -6.59 -20.56
N ALA A 247 -23.14 -7.10 -19.43
CA ALA A 247 -22.89 -8.53 -19.25
C ALA A 247 -24.16 -9.40 -19.14
N GLY A 248 -25.34 -8.82 -19.29
CA GLY A 248 -26.61 -9.52 -19.42
C GLY A 248 -27.18 -10.19 -18.17
N GLY A 249 -26.52 -10.05 -17.01
CA GLY A 249 -26.93 -10.60 -15.71
C GLY A 249 -27.35 -9.53 -14.70
N PRO A 250 -27.95 -9.94 -13.56
CA PRO A 250 -28.18 -9.02 -12.45
C PRO A 250 -26.84 -8.55 -11.89
N LEU A 251 -26.70 -7.23 -11.68
CA LEU A 251 -25.52 -6.63 -11.08
C LEU A 251 -25.29 -7.15 -9.65
N PRO A 252 -24.04 -7.43 -9.26
CA PRO A 252 -23.68 -7.73 -7.88
C PRO A 252 -24.07 -6.57 -6.97
N ARG A 253 -24.52 -6.90 -5.75
CA ARG A 253 -24.77 -5.91 -4.70
C ARG A 253 -23.70 -5.98 -3.64
N HIS A 254 -23.20 -4.80 -3.24
CA HIS A 254 -22.14 -4.65 -2.26
C HIS A 254 -22.66 -3.88 -1.03
N TYR A 255 -22.53 -4.50 0.14
CA TYR A 255 -22.76 -3.91 1.45
C TYR A 255 -21.42 -3.71 2.14
N GLN A 256 -21.19 -2.51 2.70
CA GLN A 256 -19.98 -2.24 3.47
C GLN A 256 -20.36 -1.83 4.90
N ILE A 257 -19.91 -2.61 5.87
CA ILE A 257 -20.02 -2.31 7.31
C ILE A 257 -18.64 -1.84 7.76
N GLU A 258 -18.52 -0.57 8.13
CA GLU A 258 -17.23 0.02 8.47
C GLU A 258 -17.38 1.20 9.43
N SER A 259 -16.28 1.54 10.09
CA SER A 259 -16.23 2.66 11.03
C SER A 259 -15.85 3.96 10.32
N GLY A 260 -14.68 4.01 9.72
CA GLY A 260 -14.23 5.12 8.88
C GLY A 260 -14.80 5.05 7.46
N MET A 261 -14.91 6.19 6.78
CA MET A 261 -15.22 6.19 5.36
C MET A 261 -14.01 5.70 4.56
N SER A 262 -14.13 4.55 3.91
CA SER A 262 -13.11 4.00 3.01
C SER A 262 -13.45 4.25 1.53
N LEU A 263 -12.49 3.98 0.64
CA LEU A 263 -12.74 3.98 -0.80
C LEU A 263 -13.79 2.91 -1.16
N THR A 264 -13.70 1.74 -0.53
CA THR A 264 -14.65 0.63 -0.69
C THR A 264 -16.05 1.03 -0.20
N GLY A 265 -16.14 1.63 1.00
CA GLY A 265 -17.41 2.10 1.54
C GLY A 265 -18.06 3.18 0.70
N GLY A 266 -17.25 4.07 0.12
CA GLY A 266 -17.73 5.09 -0.80
C GLY A 266 -18.32 4.55 -2.11
N LYS A 267 -17.94 3.34 -2.52
CA LYS A 267 -18.41 2.63 -3.72
C LYS A 267 -19.47 1.55 -3.41
N ALA A 268 -19.79 1.35 -2.14
CA ALA A 268 -20.81 0.38 -1.74
C ALA A 268 -22.22 0.79 -2.21
N ASP A 269 -23.04 -0.18 -2.62
CA ASP A 269 -24.45 0.06 -2.88
C ASP A 269 -25.18 0.47 -1.59
N ARG A 270 -24.73 -0.06 -0.46
CA ARG A 270 -25.18 0.36 0.87
C ARG A 270 -24.04 0.31 1.88
N ARG A 271 -23.71 1.45 2.45
CA ARG A 271 -22.77 1.59 3.55
C ARG A 271 -23.52 1.62 4.88
N LEU A 272 -22.99 0.90 5.87
CA LEU A 272 -23.50 0.83 7.24
C LEU A 272 -22.37 1.22 8.20
N ALA A 273 -22.52 2.36 8.85
CA ALA A 273 -21.49 2.91 9.72
C ALA A 273 -21.70 2.47 11.16
N VAL A 274 -20.68 1.90 11.80
CA VAL A 274 -20.68 1.44 13.20
C VAL A 274 -19.38 1.85 13.89
N LEU A 275 -19.37 1.85 15.22
CA LEU A 275 -18.13 2.06 15.97
C LEU A 275 -17.15 0.89 15.77
N PRO A 276 -15.84 1.11 15.88
CA PRO A 276 -14.85 0.03 15.82
C PRO A 276 -15.16 -1.15 16.76
N SER A 277 -15.60 -0.88 17.97
CA SER A 277 -16.01 -1.91 18.94
C SER A 277 -17.26 -2.69 18.56
N GLU A 278 -18.06 -2.20 17.62
CA GLU A 278 -19.30 -2.84 17.15
C GLU A 278 -19.12 -3.71 15.90
N LEU A 279 -17.94 -3.68 15.25
CA LEU A 279 -17.68 -4.47 14.03
C LEU A 279 -17.87 -5.98 14.27
N GLY A 280 -17.38 -6.48 15.40
CA GLY A 280 -17.58 -7.86 15.81
C GLY A 280 -19.06 -8.20 16.09
N LEU A 281 -19.80 -7.28 16.72
CA LEU A 281 -21.24 -7.44 16.93
C LEU A 281 -22.00 -7.48 15.59
N ALA A 282 -21.59 -6.69 14.61
CA ALA A 282 -22.18 -6.72 13.27
C ALA A 282 -21.96 -8.08 12.58
N ALA A 283 -20.76 -8.66 12.70
CA ALA A 283 -20.49 -10.01 12.22
C ALA A 283 -21.40 -11.05 12.91
N LEU A 284 -21.50 -11.04 14.24
CA LEU A 284 -22.36 -11.95 15.01
C LEU A 284 -23.84 -11.76 14.69
N ALA A 285 -24.28 -10.53 14.46
CA ALA A 285 -25.65 -10.23 14.10
C ALA A 285 -26.04 -10.88 12.75
N LEU A 286 -25.12 -10.90 11.78
CA LEU A 286 -25.31 -11.61 10.50
C LEU A 286 -25.26 -13.12 10.70
N VAL A 287 -24.28 -13.64 11.47
CA VAL A 287 -24.20 -15.08 11.81
C VAL A 287 -25.52 -15.53 12.42
N ARG A 288 -26.02 -14.83 13.43
CA ARG A 288 -27.27 -15.17 14.13
C ARG A 288 -28.47 -15.26 13.17
N ARG A 289 -28.59 -14.29 12.28
CA ARG A 289 -29.70 -14.22 11.31
C ARG A 289 -29.62 -15.33 10.26
N VAL A 290 -28.44 -15.62 9.77
CA VAL A 290 -28.20 -16.67 8.78
C VAL A 290 -28.33 -18.07 9.42
N ALA A 291 -27.82 -18.29 10.65
CA ALA A 291 -27.93 -19.54 11.37
C ALA A 291 -29.40 -19.92 11.63
N ARG A 292 -30.25 -18.94 12.02
CA ARG A 292 -31.69 -19.16 12.18
C ARG A 292 -32.35 -19.63 10.87
N ARG A 293 -31.95 -19.07 9.71
CA ARG A 293 -32.44 -19.52 8.40
C ARG A 293 -31.94 -20.90 8.00
N ALA A 294 -30.76 -21.27 8.47
CA ALA A 294 -30.18 -22.60 8.30
C ALA A 294 -30.76 -23.65 9.25
N GLY A 295 -31.57 -23.26 10.24
CA GLY A 295 -32.08 -24.15 11.30
C GLY A 295 -30.98 -24.57 12.31
N GLU A 296 -29.91 -23.74 12.44
CA GLU A 296 -28.80 -24.03 13.34
C GLU A 296 -28.80 -23.12 14.57
N GLY A 297 -27.97 -23.51 15.56
CA GLY A 297 -27.79 -22.73 16.78
C GLY A 297 -27.22 -21.33 16.48
N ALA A 298 -27.85 -20.30 17.04
CA ALA A 298 -27.49 -18.91 16.81
C ALA A 298 -26.73 -18.34 18.02
N PRO A 299 -25.69 -17.50 17.80
CA PRO A 299 -24.98 -16.86 18.90
C PRO A 299 -25.90 -15.89 19.67
N ASP A 300 -25.77 -15.87 20.99
CA ASP A 300 -26.46 -14.89 21.85
C ASP A 300 -25.54 -13.68 22.07
N ALA A 301 -25.83 -12.60 21.38
CA ALA A 301 -25.08 -11.36 21.44
C ALA A 301 -26.00 -10.17 21.15
N PRO A 302 -25.74 -8.96 21.67
CA PRO A 302 -26.50 -7.78 21.30
C PRO A 302 -26.31 -7.44 19.81
N ASP A 303 -27.29 -6.74 19.22
CA ASP A 303 -27.13 -6.14 17.91
C ASP A 303 -26.23 -4.88 18.01
N PRO A 304 -25.45 -4.57 16.96
CA PRO A 304 -24.77 -3.28 16.85
C PRO A 304 -25.79 -2.13 16.72
N ALA A 305 -25.34 -0.88 16.83
CA ALA A 305 -26.17 0.30 16.65
C ALA A 305 -26.63 0.50 15.19
N LEU A 306 -27.22 -0.53 14.60
CA LEU A 306 -27.81 -0.55 13.26
C LEU A 306 -29.28 -0.93 13.33
N ASP A 307 -30.05 -0.42 12.36
CA ASP A 307 -31.47 -0.81 12.24
C ASP A 307 -31.60 -2.32 12.01
N PRO A 308 -32.33 -3.04 12.87
CA PRO A 308 -32.52 -4.48 12.76
C PRO A 308 -33.11 -4.92 11.41
N LYS A 309 -34.05 -4.14 10.83
CA LYS A 309 -34.63 -4.42 9.51
C LYS A 309 -33.57 -4.40 8.40
N THR A 310 -32.61 -3.51 8.54
CA THR A 310 -31.48 -3.44 7.60
C THR A 310 -30.61 -4.68 7.69
N LEU A 311 -30.27 -5.13 8.91
CA LEU A 311 -29.51 -6.36 9.11
C LEU A 311 -30.28 -7.60 8.63
N ASP A 312 -31.60 -7.64 8.82
CA ASP A 312 -32.44 -8.71 8.30
C ASP A 312 -32.43 -8.74 6.77
N ALA A 313 -32.56 -7.57 6.11
CA ALA A 313 -32.49 -7.46 4.65
C ALA A 313 -31.14 -7.90 4.08
N VAL A 314 -30.02 -7.55 4.73
CA VAL A 314 -28.68 -8.02 4.33
C VAL A 314 -28.58 -9.53 4.48
N ALA A 315 -29.06 -10.09 5.59
CA ALA A 315 -29.01 -11.53 5.83
C ALA A 315 -29.92 -12.32 4.85
N ASP A 316 -31.10 -11.78 4.49
CA ASP A 316 -31.98 -12.35 3.47
C ASP A 316 -31.35 -12.35 2.09
N ASP A 317 -30.69 -11.25 1.72
CA ASP A 317 -30.02 -11.13 0.43
C ASP A 317 -28.81 -12.09 0.34
N LEU A 318 -28.02 -12.24 1.41
CA LEU A 318 -26.94 -13.24 1.50
C LEU A 318 -27.48 -14.67 1.41
N TRP A 319 -28.54 -14.98 2.17
CA TRP A 319 -29.13 -16.32 2.24
C TRP A 319 -29.74 -16.75 0.90
N SER A 320 -30.38 -15.84 0.18
CA SER A 320 -30.95 -16.12 -1.15
C SER A 320 -29.88 -16.36 -2.23
N HIS A 321 -28.63 -15.94 -1.98
CA HIS A 321 -27.49 -16.12 -2.89
C HIS A 321 -26.39 -17.02 -2.28
N ARG A 322 -26.81 -18.09 -1.56
CA ARG A 322 -25.85 -19.07 -0.99
C ARG A 322 -24.94 -19.67 -2.07
N GLY A 323 -23.62 -19.75 -1.78
CA GLY A 323 -22.59 -20.21 -2.71
C GLY A 323 -22.19 -19.19 -3.77
N GLU A 324 -22.91 -18.07 -3.90
CA GLU A 324 -22.62 -16.93 -4.76
C GLU A 324 -22.51 -15.61 -3.94
N SER A 325 -22.48 -15.71 -2.62
CA SER A 325 -22.19 -14.60 -1.73
C SER A 325 -20.74 -14.65 -1.27
N LEU A 326 -20.24 -13.54 -0.73
CA LEU A 326 -18.88 -13.41 -0.21
C LEU A 326 -18.88 -12.46 0.98
N VAL A 327 -18.36 -12.90 2.12
CA VAL A 327 -18.14 -12.04 3.28
C VAL A 327 -16.66 -11.94 3.56
N VAL A 328 -16.11 -10.72 3.56
CA VAL A 328 -14.70 -10.43 3.85
C VAL A 328 -14.58 -9.50 5.05
N CYS A 329 -13.48 -9.64 5.80
CA CYS A 329 -13.26 -8.86 7.01
C CYS A 329 -11.81 -8.35 7.08
N GLY A 330 -11.65 -7.04 7.33
CA GLY A 330 -10.36 -6.38 7.51
C GLY A 330 -9.94 -6.23 8.99
N VAL A 331 -10.79 -6.67 9.93
CA VAL A 331 -10.47 -6.58 11.36
C VAL A 331 -9.47 -7.66 11.75
N ASN A 332 -8.29 -7.27 12.25
CA ASN A 332 -7.27 -8.22 12.73
C ASN A 332 -7.59 -8.65 14.18
N ASP A 333 -8.69 -9.38 14.34
CA ASP A 333 -9.19 -9.93 15.62
C ASP A 333 -9.68 -11.37 15.38
N LEU A 334 -9.12 -12.30 16.14
CA LEU A 334 -9.36 -13.73 15.95
C LEU A 334 -10.84 -14.11 16.12
N ALA A 335 -11.52 -13.53 17.11
CA ALA A 335 -12.92 -13.84 17.38
C ALA A 335 -13.82 -13.35 16.24
N VAL A 336 -13.55 -12.14 15.71
CA VAL A 336 -14.29 -11.57 14.58
C VAL A 336 -14.06 -12.39 13.32
N GLN A 337 -12.82 -12.78 13.03
CA GLN A 337 -12.50 -13.63 11.87
C GLN A 337 -13.14 -15.03 11.97
N THR A 338 -13.20 -15.60 13.18
CA THR A 338 -13.90 -16.88 13.45
C THR A 338 -15.41 -16.76 13.15
N ALA A 339 -16.05 -15.66 13.56
CA ALA A 339 -17.45 -15.41 13.24
C ALA A 339 -17.68 -15.26 11.73
N VAL A 340 -16.79 -14.58 11.01
CA VAL A 340 -16.86 -14.42 9.55
C VAL A 340 -16.64 -15.76 8.83
N ASN A 341 -15.72 -16.59 9.29
CA ASN A 341 -15.55 -17.96 8.76
C ASN A 341 -16.83 -18.79 8.93
N ARG A 342 -17.46 -18.73 10.11
CA ARG A 342 -18.75 -19.41 10.36
C ARG A 342 -19.83 -18.90 9.41
N LEU A 343 -19.90 -17.59 9.20
CA LEU A 343 -20.90 -17.00 8.28
C LEU A 343 -20.68 -17.49 6.84
N ASN A 344 -19.45 -17.47 6.32
CA ASN A 344 -19.14 -17.99 5.00
C ASN A 344 -19.43 -19.50 4.86
N PHE A 345 -19.22 -20.27 5.92
CA PHE A 345 -19.56 -21.69 5.94
C PHE A 345 -21.08 -21.90 5.83
N LEU A 346 -21.87 -21.22 6.68
CA LEU A 346 -23.36 -21.30 6.65
C LEU A 346 -23.92 -20.89 5.29
N LEU A 347 -23.26 -19.96 4.60
CA LEU A 347 -23.66 -19.50 3.27
C LEU A 347 -23.15 -20.41 2.13
N GLY A 348 -22.38 -21.48 2.43
CA GLY A 348 -21.83 -22.35 1.41
C GLY A 348 -20.80 -21.68 0.48
N ASN A 349 -20.11 -20.66 0.97
CA ASN A 349 -19.14 -19.85 0.22
C ASN A 349 -17.76 -20.53 0.13
N VAL A 350 -17.41 -21.37 1.11
CA VAL A 350 -16.11 -22.06 1.17
C VAL A 350 -15.96 -23.05 0.01
N GLY A 351 -14.87 -22.98 -0.70
CA GLY A 351 -14.60 -23.73 -1.94
C GLY A 351 -15.26 -23.10 -3.20
N ARG A 352 -15.98 -22.00 -3.07
CA ARG A 352 -16.65 -21.29 -4.18
C ARG A 352 -16.20 -19.85 -4.33
N THR A 353 -16.60 -18.98 -3.41
CA THR A 353 -16.20 -17.57 -3.38
C THR A 353 -15.07 -17.30 -2.37
N VAL A 354 -14.89 -18.18 -1.39
CA VAL A 354 -13.73 -18.25 -0.49
C VAL A 354 -12.95 -19.50 -0.84
N ASP A 355 -11.77 -19.36 -1.46
CA ASP A 355 -10.98 -20.46 -1.97
C ASP A 355 -9.68 -20.65 -1.14
N PRO A 356 -9.66 -21.60 -0.18
CA PRO A 356 -8.46 -21.91 0.60
C PRO A 356 -7.47 -22.81 -0.16
N GLY A 357 -7.83 -23.33 -1.34
CA GLY A 357 -6.97 -24.17 -2.17
C GLY A 357 -5.92 -23.40 -2.96
N ARG A 358 -6.09 -22.09 -3.13
CA ARG A 358 -5.10 -21.19 -3.75
C ARG A 358 -4.83 -20.01 -2.83
N PRO A 359 -4.12 -20.18 -1.73
CA PRO A 359 -3.90 -19.15 -0.74
C PRO A 359 -3.04 -17.99 -1.26
N SER A 360 -3.32 -16.81 -0.73
CA SER A 360 -2.48 -15.63 -0.87
C SER A 360 -1.25 -15.72 0.05
N GLN A 361 -0.09 -15.36 -0.47
CA GLN A 361 1.16 -15.21 0.26
C GLN A 361 1.51 -13.73 0.55
N GLN A 362 0.59 -12.83 0.24
CA GLN A 362 0.84 -11.38 0.17
C GLN A 362 1.04 -10.69 1.53
N ASN A 363 0.61 -11.32 2.62
CA ASN A 363 0.86 -10.84 3.98
C ASN A 363 1.03 -12.03 4.92
N GLN A 364 2.24 -12.16 5.48
CA GLN A 364 2.63 -13.28 6.35
C GLN A 364 3.07 -12.80 7.75
N GLY A 365 2.65 -11.59 8.16
CA GLY A 365 2.95 -11.04 9.48
C GLY A 365 2.58 -12.01 10.62
N ASP A 366 3.42 -12.07 11.66
CA ASP A 366 3.24 -12.92 12.83
C ASP A 366 3.65 -12.12 14.08
N GLU A 367 2.68 -11.46 14.68
CA GLU A 367 2.91 -10.61 15.86
C GLU A 367 3.37 -11.42 17.07
N ALA A 368 2.95 -12.67 17.18
CA ALA A 368 3.37 -13.54 18.29
C ALA A 368 4.87 -13.85 18.16
N ALA A 369 5.33 -14.24 16.97
CA ALA A 369 6.76 -14.47 16.73
C ALA A 369 7.59 -13.18 16.91
N VAL A 370 7.05 -12.01 16.56
CA VAL A 370 7.73 -10.72 16.80
C VAL A 370 7.79 -10.39 18.28
N ALA A 371 6.71 -10.59 19.05
CA ALA A 371 6.69 -10.39 20.48
C ALA A 371 7.68 -11.33 21.20
N ASP A 372 7.76 -12.60 20.80
CA ASP A 372 8.73 -13.57 21.30
C ASP A 372 10.17 -13.14 20.96
N LEU A 373 10.39 -12.60 19.75
CA LEU A 373 11.69 -12.07 19.36
C LEU A 373 12.08 -10.87 20.24
N ILE A 374 11.18 -9.91 20.46
CA ILE A 374 11.45 -8.75 21.33
C ILE A 374 11.80 -9.23 22.75
N ALA A 375 11.02 -10.15 23.30
CA ALA A 375 11.29 -10.72 24.61
C ALA A 375 12.65 -11.45 24.67
N ALA A 376 13.02 -12.17 23.61
CA ALA A 376 14.33 -12.83 23.51
C ALA A 376 15.48 -11.82 23.44
N VAL A 377 15.30 -10.71 22.71
CA VAL A 377 16.28 -9.60 22.68
C VAL A 377 16.46 -9.00 24.08
N GLU A 378 15.37 -8.76 24.80
CA GLU A 378 15.41 -8.22 26.18
C GLU A 378 16.12 -9.16 27.15
N ARG A 379 15.97 -10.48 26.98
CA ARG A 379 16.68 -11.48 27.80
C ARG A 379 18.14 -11.69 27.41
N GLY A 380 18.61 -11.01 26.34
CA GLY A 380 19.99 -11.18 25.81
C GLY A 380 20.20 -12.50 25.05
N GLU A 381 19.15 -13.18 24.64
CA GLU A 381 19.19 -14.43 23.86
C GLU A 381 19.46 -14.21 22.37
N VAL A 382 19.52 -12.95 21.91
CA VAL A 382 19.81 -12.58 20.52
C VAL A 382 21.15 -11.87 20.47
N GLN A 383 22.15 -12.53 19.89
CA GLN A 383 23.51 -12.02 19.72
C GLN A 383 23.74 -11.36 18.37
N GLY A 384 22.92 -11.69 17.38
CA GLY A 384 22.90 -11.06 16.06
C GLY A 384 21.48 -10.90 15.54
N LEU A 385 21.20 -9.73 14.94
CA LEU A 385 19.92 -9.43 14.35
C LEU A 385 20.10 -8.90 12.92
N LEU A 386 19.48 -9.57 11.96
CA LEU A 386 19.39 -9.15 10.57
C LEU A 386 17.99 -8.57 10.33
N LEU A 387 17.90 -7.44 9.64
CA LEU A 387 16.68 -6.68 9.38
C LEU A 387 16.51 -6.51 7.86
N TRP A 388 15.43 -7.05 7.27
CA TRP A 388 15.20 -6.99 5.84
C TRP A 388 13.77 -6.55 5.49
N GLY A 389 13.64 -5.37 4.87
CA GLY A 389 12.37 -4.82 4.41
C GLY A 389 11.42 -4.39 5.52
N VAL A 390 11.96 -4.03 6.70
CA VAL A 390 11.18 -3.62 7.89
C VAL A 390 11.76 -2.37 8.53
N ASN A 391 10.86 -1.57 9.14
CA ASN A 391 11.25 -0.39 9.93
C ASN A 391 10.50 -0.32 11.28
N PRO A 392 10.67 -1.31 12.17
CA PRO A 392 9.88 -1.43 13.38
C PRO A 392 10.10 -0.29 14.39
N LEU A 393 11.15 0.51 14.26
CA LEU A 393 11.31 1.70 15.11
C LEU A 393 10.42 2.87 14.68
N TYR A 394 9.80 2.78 13.52
CA TYR A 394 8.78 3.72 13.07
C TYR A 394 7.36 3.15 13.22
N ASP A 395 7.15 1.91 12.77
CA ASP A 395 5.81 1.34 12.53
C ASP A 395 5.35 0.30 13.58
N HIS A 396 6.19 -0.01 14.60
CA HIS A 396 5.77 -0.87 15.70
C HIS A 396 5.18 -0.02 16.85
N PRO A 397 4.05 -0.41 17.46
CA PRO A 397 3.45 0.33 18.57
C PRO A 397 4.40 0.57 19.73
N GLU A 398 5.23 -0.40 20.05
CA GLU A 398 6.21 -0.36 21.14
C GLU A 398 7.63 0.00 20.65
N ALA A 399 7.75 0.83 19.59
CA ALA A 399 9.05 1.21 19.01
C ALA A 399 10.08 1.68 20.05
N GLY A 400 9.65 2.43 21.06
CA GLY A 400 10.54 2.88 22.13
C GLY A 400 11.07 1.75 23.03
N ARG A 401 10.28 0.71 23.27
CA ARG A 401 10.73 -0.52 23.98
C ARG A 401 11.74 -1.27 23.13
N LEU A 402 11.41 -1.48 21.85
CA LEU A 402 12.28 -2.16 20.90
C LEU A 402 13.61 -1.43 20.72
N ALA A 403 13.62 -0.11 20.63
CA ALA A 403 14.86 0.68 20.50
C ALA A 403 15.81 0.44 21.68
N ARG A 404 15.29 0.41 22.90
CA ARG A 404 16.10 0.11 24.12
C ARG A 404 16.63 -1.33 24.11
N ALA A 405 15.81 -2.27 23.70
CA ALA A 405 16.21 -3.67 23.59
C ALA A 405 17.32 -3.87 22.55
N LEU A 406 17.16 -3.27 21.37
CA LEU A 406 18.14 -3.36 20.27
C LEU A 406 19.51 -2.76 20.61
N ALA A 407 19.57 -1.80 21.52
CA ALA A 407 20.86 -1.21 21.95
C ALA A 407 21.82 -2.26 22.52
N ASN A 408 21.30 -3.36 23.06
CA ASN A 408 22.10 -4.44 23.69
C ASN A 408 22.43 -5.59 22.74
N VAL A 409 21.95 -5.60 21.49
CA VAL A 409 22.29 -6.64 20.50
C VAL A 409 23.69 -6.39 19.95
N PRO A 410 24.64 -7.34 20.09
CA PRO A 410 26.04 -7.13 19.70
C PRO A 410 26.27 -6.93 18.20
N LEU A 411 25.46 -7.56 17.34
CA LEU A 411 25.55 -7.42 15.88
C LEU A 411 24.17 -7.11 15.31
N LYS A 412 24.03 -5.92 14.71
CA LYS A 412 22.82 -5.50 13.99
C LYS A 412 23.17 -5.20 12.53
N VAL A 413 22.52 -5.89 11.61
CA VAL A 413 22.70 -5.71 10.16
C VAL A 413 21.37 -5.33 9.52
N SER A 414 21.32 -4.25 8.78
CA SER A 414 20.13 -3.82 8.05
C SER A 414 20.39 -3.88 6.54
N PHE A 415 19.43 -4.42 5.78
CA PHE A 415 19.43 -4.39 4.32
C PHE A 415 18.64 -3.21 3.73
N ALA A 416 18.35 -2.19 4.53
CA ALA A 416 17.56 -1.05 4.09
C ALA A 416 18.26 -0.26 2.98
N GLU A 417 17.51 0.11 1.94
CA GLU A 417 18.00 0.96 0.84
C GLU A 417 18.28 2.41 1.27
N ARG A 418 17.76 2.81 2.44
CA ARG A 418 17.84 4.16 3.04
C ARG A 418 18.19 4.06 4.50
N LEU A 419 18.81 5.11 5.03
CA LEU A 419 19.12 5.19 6.46
C LEU A 419 17.85 5.66 7.23
N ASP A 420 16.88 4.76 7.34
CA ASP A 420 15.63 4.98 8.06
C ASP A 420 15.80 4.91 9.58
N GLU A 421 14.70 5.01 10.34
CA GLU A 421 14.70 5.04 11.81
C GLU A 421 15.34 3.78 12.41
N THR A 422 15.14 2.61 11.81
CA THR A 422 15.70 1.33 12.27
C THR A 422 17.13 1.12 11.78
N ALA A 423 17.38 1.37 10.50
CA ALA A 423 18.71 1.23 9.92
C ALA A 423 19.74 2.14 10.59
N ALA A 424 19.31 3.29 11.12
CA ALA A 424 20.18 4.22 11.85
C ALA A 424 20.77 3.65 13.16
N LEU A 425 20.20 2.59 13.72
CA LEU A 425 20.73 1.87 14.89
C LEU A 425 21.56 0.63 14.52
N ALA A 426 21.64 0.29 13.25
CA ALA A 426 22.40 -0.88 12.80
C ALA A 426 23.92 -0.62 12.84
N ASP A 427 24.69 -1.65 13.21
CA ASP A 427 26.16 -1.60 13.15
C ASP A 427 26.64 -1.67 11.70
N VAL A 428 25.89 -2.37 10.86
CA VAL A 428 26.12 -2.50 9.43
C VAL A 428 24.83 -2.20 8.67
N VAL A 429 24.90 -1.30 7.69
CA VAL A 429 23.88 -1.16 6.67
C VAL A 429 24.45 -1.67 5.37
N ALA A 430 23.91 -2.81 4.90
CA ALA A 430 24.27 -3.48 3.67
C ALA A 430 23.14 -3.24 2.64
N PRO A 431 23.11 -2.09 1.95
CA PRO A 431 21.94 -1.64 1.21
C PRO A 431 21.58 -2.60 0.07
N ASP A 432 20.32 -3.04 0.07
CA ASP A 432 19.74 -3.86 -0.99
C ASP A 432 19.62 -3.06 -2.30
N HIS A 433 19.52 -3.76 -3.41
CA HIS A 433 19.16 -3.17 -4.69
C HIS A 433 17.70 -2.69 -4.70
N HIS A 434 17.42 -1.63 -5.43
CA HIS A 434 16.06 -1.30 -5.78
C HIS A 434 15.45 -2.40 -6.68
N PHE A 435 14.15 -2.66 -6.59
CA PHE A 435 13.53 -3.77 -7.33
C PHE A 435 13.67 -3.65 -8.87
N LEU A 436 13.85 -2.46 -9.42
CA LEU A 436 14.16 -2.23 -10.85
C LEU A 436 15.63 -2.50 -11.20
N GLU A 437 16.49 -2.74 -10.23
CA GLU A 437 17.91 -3.04 -10.36
C GLU A 437 18.24 -4.51 -10.04
N SER A 438 17.25 -5.30 -9.61
CA SER A 438 17.48 -6.61 -8.98
C SER A 438 16.77 -7.74 -9.71
N TRP A 439 17.44 -8.88 -9.82
CA TRP A 439 16.83 -10.17 -10.13
C TRP A 439 16.06 -10.71 -8.94
N GLY A 440 14.96 -11.41 -9.21
CA GLY A 440 14.18 -12.06 -8.17
C GLY A 440 12.90 -12.70 -8.71
N ASP A 441 12.13 -13.29 -7.83
CA ASP A 441 10.82 -13.87 -8.12
C ASP A 441 9.77 -13.49 -7.07
N ALA A 442 8.54 -13.86 -7.33
CA ALA A 442 7.43 -13.70 -6.40
C ALA A 442 6.38 -14.78 -6.63
N GLU A 443 5.75 -15.24 -5.57
CA GLU A 443 4.57 -16.10 -5.58
C GLU A 443 3.50 -15.44 -4.68
N PRO A 444 2.86 -14.34 -5.14
CA PRO A 444 1.89 -13.63 -4.31
C PRO A 444 0.60 -14.42 -4.06
N VAL A 445 0.26 -15.33 -4.95
CA VAL A 445 -0.83 -16.32 -4.83
C VAL A 445 -0.26 -17.67 -5.22
N GLU A 446 -0.60 -18.72 -4.49
CA GLU A 446 -0.05 -20.07 -4.75
C GLU A 446 -0.27 -20.48 -6.20
N GLY A 447 0.83 -20.87 -6.87
CA GLY A 447 0.86 -21.23 -8.28
C GLY A 447 0.95 -20.06 -9.26
N CYS A 448 0.84 -18.80 -8.80
CA CYS A 448 1.03 -17.61 -9.64
C CYS A 448 2.41 -17.02 -9.39
N PHE A 449 3.33 -17.18 -10.34
CA PHE A 449 4.70 -16.72 -10.22
C PHE A 449 4.93 -15.47 -11.04
N GLY A 450 5.60 -14.48 -10.44
CA GLY A 450 6.15 -13.32 -11.12
C GLY A 450 7.67 -13.45 -11.19
N LEU A 451 8.26 -13.06 -12.30
CA LEU A 451 9.71 -12.97 -12.46
C LEU A 451 10.11 -11.50 -12.45
N ARG A 452 11.11 -11.17 -11.64
CA ARG A 452 11.66 -9.82 -11.57
C ARG A 452 12.98 -9.82 -12.32
N GLN A 453 13.03 -9.10 -13.44
CA GLN A 453 14.27 -8.78 -14.12
C GLN A 453 14.62 -7.30 -13.94
N PRO A 454 15.90 -6.95 -13.80
CA PRO A 454 16.33 -5.56 -13.69
C PRO A 454 16.05 -4.81 -15.01
N ALA A 455 15.53 -3.60 -14.90
CA ALA A 455 15.35 -2.68 -16.02
C ALA A 455 16.56 -1.76 -16.22
N ILE A 456 17.47 -1.74 -15.26
CA ILE A 456 18.72 -0.95 -15.25
C ILE A 456 19.75 -1.66 -14.35
N ALA A 457 21.02 -1.48 -14.64
CA ALA A 457 22.10 -1.83 -13.71
C ALA A 457 22.00 -1.00 -12.42
N PRO A 458 22.50 -1.49 -11.28
CA PRO A 458 22.49 -0.74 -10.04
C PRO A 458 23.11 0.65 -10.21
N LEU A 459 22.36 1.70 -9.79
CA LEU A 459 22.84 3.09 -9.87
C LEU A 459 23.94 3.40 -8.85
N PHE A 460 24.00 2.63 -7.77
CA PHE A 460 24.90 2.83 -6.65
C PHE A 460 25.61 1.53 -6.31
N ASP A 461 26.66 1.59 -5.47
CA ASP A 461 27.40 0.43 -4.95
C ASP A 461 26.58 -0.30 -3.88
N THR A 462 25.42 -0.82 -4.29
CA THR A 462 24.54 -1.66 -3.49
C THR A 462 24.75 -3.14 -3.81
N ARG A 463 24.20 -4.05 -3.02
CA ARG A 463 24.29 -5.50 -3.25
C ARG A 463 22.99 -6.17 -2.83
N ALA A 464 22.44 -7.01 -3.71
CA ALA A 464 21.22 -7.76 -3.40
C ALA A 464 21.34 -8.47 -2.04
N ALA A 465 20.28 -8.42 -1.23
CA ALA A 465 20.29 -9.05 0.09
C ALA A 465 20.56 -10.55 -0.02
N GLU A 466 20.04 -11.21 -1.07
CA GLU A 466 20.32 -12.61 -1.39
C GLU A 466 21.82 -12.84 -1.62
N ALA A 467 22.49 -11.97 -2.38
CA ALA A 467 23.93 -12.09 -2.61
C ALA A 467 24.73 -11.88 -1.32
N SER A 468 24.27 -11.01 -0.43
CA SER A 468 24.88 -10.82 0.89
C SER A 468 24.74 -12.08 1.76
N LEU A 469 23.56 -12.71 1.79
CA LEU A 469 23.35 -13.97 2.50
C LEU A 469 24.22 -15.09 1.93
N LEU A 470 24.28 -15.26 0.60
CA LEU A 470 25.14 -16.25 -0.08
C LEU A 470 26.62 -16.04 0.29
N ARG A 471 27.08 -14.78 0.28
CA ARG A 471 28.45 -14.43 0.69
C ARG A 471 28.75 -14.88 2.12
N TRP A 472 27.84 -14.59 3.05
CA TRP A 472 28.00 -14.95 4.45
C TRP A 472 27.78 -16.44 4.72
N MET A 473 27.22 -17.16 3.77
CA MET A 473 27.18 -18.63 3.74
C MET A 473 28.48 -19.26 3.20
N GLY A 474 29.45 -18.44 2.79
CA GLY A 474 30.77 -18.90 2.33
C GLY A 474 30.94 -18.94 0.82
N GLU A 475 30.00 -18.42 0.02
CA GLU A 475 30.19 -18.32 -1.42
C GLU A 475 31.20 -17.22 -1.76
N GLU A 476 32.27 -17.57 -2.47
CA GLU A 476 33.30 -16.61 -2.88
C GLU A 476 32.79 -15.60 -3.91
N ARG A 477 31.92 -16.06 -4.82
CA ARG A 477 31.30 -15.27 -5.89
C ARG A 477 29.78 -15.38 -5.80
N PRO A 478 29.17 -14.66 -4.85
CA PRO A 478 27.73 -14.75 -4.68
C PRO A 478 27.02 -14.15 -5.89
N ASP A 479 26.09 -14.90 -6.45
CA ASP A 479 25.33 -14.52 -7.63
C ASP A 479 23.86 -14.82 -7.42
N ALA A 480 23.08 -13.75 -7.15
CA ALA A 480 21.63 -13.84 -6.92
C ALA A 480 20.88 -14.34 -8.17
N TYR A 481 21.32 -13.98 -9.38
CA TYR A 481 20.71 -14.46 -10.62
C TYR A 481 20.91 -15.98 -10.80
N ARG A 482 22.14 -16.47 -10.59
CA ARG A 482 22.41 -17.91 -10.65
C ARG A 482 21.58 -18.66 -9.64
N HIS A 483 21.51 -18.17 -8.38
CA HIS A 483 20.68 -18.80 -7.34
C HIS A 483 19.21 -18.85 -7.73
N LEU A 484 18.64 -17.76 -8.25
CA LEU A 484 17.27 -17.69 -8.74
C LEU A 484 17.02 -18.70 -9.87
N ARG A 485 17.89 -18.70 -10.89
CA ARG A 485 17.74 -19.56 -12.06
C ARG A 485 17.85 -21.04 -11.71
N GLU A 486 18.78 -21.41 -10.81
CA GLU A 486 18.92 -22.78 -10.30
C GLU A 486 17.70 -23.22 -9.48
N HIS A 487 17.12 -22.30 -8.67
CA HIS A 487 15.87 -22.57 -7.95
C HIS A 487 14.73 -22.86 -8.94
N TRP A 488 14.56 -22.05 -9.96
CA TRP A 488 13.52 -22.24 -10.98
C TRP A 488 13.71 -23.56 -11.75
N GLN A 489 14.95 -23.90 -12.07
CA GLN A 489 15.26 -25.14 -12.75
C GLN A 489 14.93 -26.38 -11.92
N ARG A 490 15.22 -26.35 -10.62
CA ARG A 490 15.04 -27.53 -9.74
C ARG A 490 13.61 -27.66 -9.21
N GLU A 491 12.95 -26.55 -8.90
CA GLU A 491 11.69 -26.58 -8.14
C GLU A 491 10.46 -26.23 -9.00
N LEU A 492 10.60 -25.35 -10.00
CA LEU A 492 9.46 -24.88 -10.80
C LEU A 492 9.36 -25.60 -12.15
N PHE A 493 10.46 -25.75 -12.87
CA PHE A 493 10.47 -26.40 -14.17
C PHE A 493 9.84 -27.80 -14.18
N PRO A 494 10.06 -28.69 -13.17
CA PRO A 494 9.41 -29.98 -13.13
C PRO A 494 7.89 -29.96 -12.94
N ARG A 495 7.30 -28.81 -12.56
CA ARG A 495 5.87 -28.65 -12.31
C ARG A 495 5.08 -28.26 -13.56
N GLN A 496 5.74 -28.06 -14.69
CA GLN A 496 5.12 -27.72 -15.97
C GLN A 496 5.37 -28.83 -17.03
N THR A 497 4.52 -28.85 -18.07
CA THR A 497 4.62 -29.83 -19.17
C THR A 497 4.59 -29.16 -20.55
N ARG A 498 4.54 -27.86 -20.60
CA ARG A 498 4.42 -27.08 -21.84
C ARG A 498 5.74 -27.00 -22.59
N TRP A 499 6.85 -26.81 -21.88
CA TRP A 499 8.17 -26.57 -22.44
C TRP A 499 9.07 -27.77 -22.19
N ALA A 500 9.76 -28.23 -23.24
CA ALA A 500 10.62 -29.41 -23.17
C ALA A 500 11.98 -29.10 -22.54
N SER A 501 12.50 -27.88 -22.70
CA SER A 501 13.76 -27.43 -22.11
C SER A 501 13.53 -26.40 -21.03
N PHE A 502 14.48 -26.33 -20.07
CA PHE A 502 14.45 -25.29 -19.05
C PHE A 502 14.70 -23.91 -19.65
N ASP A 503 15.56 -23.81 -20.66
CA ASP A 503 15.88 -22.53 -21.29
C ASP A 503 14.64 -21.94 -21.98
N ASP A 504 13.87 -22.75 -22.73
CA ASP A 504 12.60 -22.28 -23.32
C ASP A 504 11.60 -21.82 -22.23
N PHE A 505 11.46 -22.61 -21.15
CA PHE A 505 10.58 -22.24 -20.03
C PHE A 505 11.02 -20.93 -19.39
N TRP A 506 12.32 -20.76 -19.17
CA TRP A 506 12.91 -19.57 -18.58
C TRP A 506 12.69 -18.32 -19.45
N ASP A 507 13.04 -18.43 -20.75
CA ASP A 507 12.98 -17.30 -21.67
C ASP A 507 11.55 -16.81 -21.89
N HIS A 508 10.58 -17.73 -22.01
CA HIS A 508 9.16 -17.37 -22.10
C HIS A 508 8.64 -16.75 -20.79
N SER A 509 9.02 -17.32 -19.63
CA SER A 509 8.65 -16.75 -18.33
C SER A 509 9.25 -15.36 -18.12
N LEU A 510 10.46 -15.13 -18.63
CA LEU A 510 11.13 -13.83 -18.60
C LEU A 510 10.45 -12.82 -19.52
N GLN A 511 10.10 -13.22 -20.72
CA GLN A 511 9.38 -12.39 -21.69
C GLN A 511 8.01 -11.96 -21.15
N ASP A 512 7.25 -12.91 -20.60
CA ASP A 512 5.94 -12.66 -20.02
C ASP A 512 6.02 -11.97 -18.63
N GLY A 513 7.18 -12.06 -17.97
CA GLY A 513 7.39 -11.59 -16.60
C GLY A 513 6.60 -12.36 -15.56
N ALA A 514 5.96 -13.46 -15.96
CA ALA A 514 5.11 -14.28 -15.10
C ALA A 514 4.86 -15.67 -15.69
N CYS A 515 4.55 -16.63 -14.82
CA CYS A 515 4.00 -17.91 -15.23
C CYS A 515 2.96 -18.41 -14.22
N GLU A 516 2.07 -19.26 -14.66
CA GLU A 516 1.09 -19.95 -13.80
C GLU A 516 1.36 -21.44 -13.84
N LEU A 517 1.50 -22.04 -12.66
CA LEU A 517 1.73 -23.46 -12.47
C LEU A 517 0.61 -24.04 -11.61
N ASN A 518 0.32 -25.31 -11.80
CA ASN A 518 -0.63 -25.97 -10.93
C ASN A 518 -0.15 -25.92 -9.46
N PRO A 519 -1.06 -25.74 -8.49
CA PRO A 519 -0.71 -25.88 -7.08
C PRO A 519 0.00 -27.21 -6.83
N SER A 520 0.96 -27.21 -5.90
CA SER A 520 1.78 -28.39 -5.63
C SER A 520 0.99 -29.58 -5.09
N THR A 521 -0.20 -29.35 -4.54
CA THR A 521 -1.11 -30.39 -4.05
C THR A 521 -2.56 -29.90 -4.14
N PRO A 522 -3.43 -30.56 -4.92
CA PRO A 522 -4.87 -30.34 -4.77
C PRO A 522 -5.30 -30.95 -3.42
N GLU A 523 -5.48 -30.11 -2.41
CA GLU A 523 -6.02 -30.60 -1.16
C GLU A 523 -7.55 -30.64 -1.19
N PRO A 524 -8.17 -31.68 -0.58
CA PRO A 524 -9.63 -31.73 -0.41
C PRO A 524 -10.09 -30.49 0.36
N ALA A 525 -11.33 -30.03 0.06
CA ALA A 525 -11.93 -28.94 0.79
C ALA A 525 -11.90 -29.26 2.30
N PRO A 526 -11.33 -28.40 3.14
CA PRO A 526 -11.17 -28.67 4.56
C PRO A 526 -12.54 -28.81 5.23
N ALA A 527 -12.65 -29.80 6.13
CA ALA A 527 -13.78 -29.89 7.03
C ALA A 527 -13.83 -28.64 7.92
N HIS A 528 -15.00 -28.02 8.03
CA HIS A 528 -15.18 -26.88 8.92
C HIS A 528 -15.39 -27.39 10.35
N ASP A 529 -14.54 -26.99 11.29
CA ASP A 529 -14.80 -27.11 12.71
C ASP A 529 -15.52 -25.86 13.21
N ALA A 530 -16.78 -26.05 13.63
CA ALA A 530 -17.58 -24.97 14.25
C ALA A 530 -17.10 -24.63 15.68
N GLY A 531 -16.03 -25.30 16.14
CA GLY A 531 -15.66 -25.50 17.54
C GLY A 531 -15.54 -24.28 18.43
N ASP A 532 -15.47 -23.06 17.92
CA ASP A 532 -15.12 -21.93 18.76
C ASP A 532 -16.06 -20.71 18.65
N LEU A 533 -17.25 -20.86 18.03
CA LEU A 533 -18.16 -19.71 17.89
C LEU A 533 -18.64 -19.18 19.26
N ALA A 534 -18.82 -20.05 20.26
CA ALA A 534 -19.24 -19.64 21.62
C ALA A 534 -18.15 -18.79 22.28
N ALA A 535 -16.90 -19.25 22.24
CA ALA A 535 -15.77 -18.52 22.77
C ALA A 535 -15.56 -17.19 22.01
N ALA A 536 -15.64 -17.20 20.67
CA ALA A 536 -15.57 -16.00 19.84
C ALA A 536 -16.69 -15.00 20.18
N THR A 537 -17.92 -15.49 20.38
CA THR A 537 -19.05 -14.65 20.80
C THR A 537 -18.79 -13.98 22.13
N ALA A 538 -18.36 -14.73 23.14
CA ALA A 538 -18.02 -14.21 24.47
C ALA A 538 -16.91 -13.14 24.39
N ALA A 539 -15.85 -13.40 23.59
CA ALA A 539 -14.72 -12.47 23.43
C ALA A 539 -15.15 -11.15 22.73
N ILE A 540 -15.98 -11.23 21.68
CA ILE A 540 -16.51 -10.05 20.99
C ILE A 540 -17.36 -9.20 21.93
N VAL A 541 -18.29 -9.83 22.66
CA VAL A 541 -19.17 -9.12 23.60
C VAL A 541 -18.34 -8.48 24.73
N ALA A 542 -17.37 -9.19 25.28
CA ALA A 542 -16.48 -8.65 26.31
C ALA A 542 -15.65 -7.46 25.81
N ALA A 543 -15.08 -7.55 24.58
CA ALA A 543 -14.31 -6.45 23.98
C ALA A 543 -15.17 -5.20 23.74
N HIS A 544 -16.42 -5.38 23.29
CA HIS A 544 -17.38 -4.28 23.15
C HIS A 544 -17.70 -3.64 24.51
N GLN A 545 -18.02 -4.45 25.54
CA GLN A 545 -18.33 -3.95 26.89
C GLN A 545 -17.16 -3.19 27.51
N GLU A 546 -15.93 -3.71 27.32
CA GLU A 546 -14.72 -3.03 27.77
C GLU A 546 -14.56 -1.68 27.10
N ALA A 547 -14.69 -1.60 25.76
CA ALA A 547 -14.59 -0.35 25.04
C ALA A 547 -15.66 0.68 25.51
N ARG A 548 -16.87 0.23 25.73
CA ARG A 548 -17.98 1.08 26.24
C ARG A 548 -17.76 1.54 27.69
N SER A 549 -17.00 0.81 28.49
CA SER A 549 -16.67 1.21 29.87
C SER A 549 -15.63 2.33 29.93
N GLN A 550 -14.84 2.53 28.87
CA GLN A 550 -13.81 3.55 28.80
C GLN A 550 -14.43 4.92 28.49
N LYS A 551 -13.99 5.94 29.24
CA LYS A 551 -14.40 7.32 28.98
C LYS A 551 -13.55 7.91 27.84
N GLY A 552 -14.22 8.47 26.83
CA GLY A 552 -13.56 9.11 25.69
C GLY A 552 -14.07 8.55 24.36
N TYR A 553 -13.27 8.73 23.34
CA TYR A 553 -13.60 8.36 21.96
C TYR A 553 -12.84 7.09 21.55
N GLU A 554 -13.43 6.34 20.62
CA GLU A 554 -12.69 5.29 19.92
C GLU A 554 -11.84 5.92 18.82
N VAL A 555 -10.59 5.43 18.65
CA VAL A 555 -9.69 5.87 17.59
C VAL A 555 -9.55 4.74 16.59
N LEU A 556 -9.87 4.99 15.32
CA LEU A 556 -9.59 4.11 14.20
C LEU A 556 -8.28 4.54 13.53
N LEU A 557 -7.40 3.58 13.27
CA LEU A 557 -6.20 3.77 12.46
C LEU A 557 -6.44 3.19 11.07
N TYR A 558 -6.13 3.96 10.03
CA TYR A 558 -6.37 3.53 8.66
C TYR A 558 -5.22 3.93 7.72
N GLU A 559 -5.09 3.22 6.61
CA GLU A 559 -4.14 3.56 5.55
C GLU A 559 -4.79 4.46 4.50
N LYS A 560 -4.08 5.49 4.04
CA LYS A 560 -4.42 6.21 2.79
C LYS A 560 -3.88 5.45 1.58
N VAL A 561 -4.62 5.47 0.47
CA VAL A 561 -4.28 4.77 -0.77
C VAL A 561 -2.88 5.11 -1.30
N GLY A 562 -2.42 6.36 -1.14
CA GLY A 562 -1.13 6.81 -1.64
C GLY A 562 0.06 6.35 -0.81
N LEU A 563 0.02 6.55 0.51
CA LEU A 563 1.18 6.34 1.39
C LEU A 563 1.16 5.04 2.16
N ARG A 564 -0.01 4.43 2.38
CA ARG A 564 -0.18 3.21 3.14
C ARG A 564 0.51 3.28 4.51
N ASP A 565 1.41 2.35 4.81
CA ASP A 565 2.18 2.27 6.05
C ASP A 565 3.34 3.30 6.15
N GLY A 566 3.59 4.09 5.12
CA GLY A 566 4.64 5.13 5.12
C GLY A 566 6.00 4.68 4.58
N ARG A 567 6.12 3.45 4.05
CA ARG A 567 7.37 3.00 3.41
C ARG A 567 7.75 3.84 2.17
N HIS A 568 6.74 4.45 1.52
CA HIS A 568 6.90 5.32 0.35
C HIS A 568 6.81 6.82 0.68
N ALA A 569 6.94 7.20 1.95
CA ALA A 569 6.70 8.57 2.39
C ALA A 569 7.57 9.63 1.70
N ASN A 570 8.81 9.30 1.27
CA ASN A 570 9.67 10.25 0.56
C ASN A 570 9.35 10.42 -0.93
N ASN A 571 8.29 9.80 -1.43
CA ASN A 571 7.86 9.97 -2.81
C ASN A 571 6.94 11.19 -2.93
N PRO A 572 7.36 12.28 -3.59
CA PRO A 572 6.58 13.51 -3.66
C PRO A 572 5.29 13.38 -4.46
N TRP A 573 5.22 12.51 -5.48
CA TRP A 573 3.97 12.24 -6.19
C TRP A 573 2.93 11.62 -5.27
N LEU A 574 3.33 10.71 -4.37
CA LEU A 574 2.42 10.08 -3.42
C LEU A 574 2.03 11.01 -2.27
N GLN A 575 2.92 11.91 -1.84
CA GLN A 575 2.58 12.94 -0.85
C GLN A 575 1.58 13.97 -1.40
N GLU A 576 1.70 14.35 -2.66
CA GLU A 576 0.80 15.30 -3.31
C GLU A 576 -0.42 14.61 -3.94
N LEU A 577 -0.48 13.26 -3.97
CA LEU A 577 -1.64 12.52 -4.45
C LEU A 577 -2.87 12.85 -3.59
N PRO A 578 -3.93 13.41 -4.17
CA PRO A 578 -5.14 13.70 -3.42
C PRO A 578 -5.79 12.38 -2.96
N ASP A 579 -5.89 12.20 -1.64
CA ASP A 579 -6.54 11.03 -1.08
C ASP A 579 -7.96 10.87 -1.64
N PRO A 580 -8.38 9.71 -2.10
CA PRO A 580 -9.68 9.52 -2.75
C PRO A 580 -10.89 9.91 -1.91
N VAL A 581 -10.80 9.77 -0.59
CA VAL A 581 -11.90 10.06 0.34
C VAL A 581 -11.86 11.51 0.83
N SER A 582 -10.70 11.98 1.28
CA SER A 582 -10.58 13.30 1.91
C SER A 582 -10.27 14.44 0.93
N ARG A 583 -9.69 14.14 -0.22
CA ARG A 583 -9.09 15.09 -1.19
C ARG A 583 -7.95 15.91 -0.59
N LEU A 584 -7.42 15.48 0.55
CA LEU A 584 -6.25 16.07 1.22
C LEU A 584 -4.94 15.47 0.73
N THR A 585 -3.91 16.28 0.77
CA THR A 585 -2.52 15.95 0.45
C THR A 585 -1.63 16.33 1.64
N TRP A 586 -0.37 15.92 1.64
CA TRP A 586 0.68 16.45 2.53
C TRP A 586 0.34 16.42 4.03
N GLY A 587 0.21 15.26 4.60
CA GLY A 587 0.01 15.06 6.04
C GLY A 587 -1.24 14.27 6.38
N ASN A 588 -1.36 13.94 7.65
CA ASN A 588 -2.56 13.35 8.22
C ASN A 588 -3.32 14.37 9.09
N GLN A 589 -4.52 13.98 9.43
CA GLN A 589 -5.49 14.78 10.16
C GLN A 589 -6.27 13.86 11.11
N ILE A 590 -7.07 14.45 11.98
CA ILE A 590 -8.09 13.75 12.76
C ILE A 590 -9.43 13.94 12.06
N ASP A 591 -9.98 12.84 11.55
CA ASP A 591 -11.32 12.81 10.96
C ASP A 591 -12.36 12.58 12.05
N LEU A 592 -13.39 13.40 12.07
CA LEU A 592 -14.53 13.24 12.98
C LEU A 592 -15.84 13.70 12.34
N SER A 593 -16.95 13.18 12.85
CA SER A 593 -18.26 13.55 12.30
C SER A 593 -18.58 15.03 12.53
N PRO A 594 -19.31 15.69 11.62
CA PRO A 594 -19.73 17.08 11.82
C PRO A 594 -20.50 17.31 13.12
N ARG A 595 -21.29 16.33 13.55
CA ARG A 595 -22.06 16.40 14.80
C ARG A 595 -21.14 16.36 16.03
N LEU A 596 -20.15 15.47 16.05
CA LEU A 596 -19.16 15.41 17.12
C LEU A 596 -18.34 16.72 17.17
N ALA A 597 -17.95 17.26 16.01
CA ALA A 597 -17.24 18.53 15.93
C ALA A 597 -18.05 19.67 16.57
N ALA A 598 -19.35 19.77 16.23
CA ALA A 598 -20.24 20.78 16.80
C ALA A 598 -20.37 20.64 18.34
N GLU A 599 -20.50 19.41 18.86
CA GLU A 599 -20.55 19.12 20.29
C GLU A 599 -19.28 19.56 21.03
N LEU A 600 -18.11 19.47 20.36
CA LEU A 600 -16.81 19.86 20.89
C LEU A 600 -16.43 21.33 20.62
N GLY A 601 -17.25 22.07 19.89
CA GLY A 601 -16.90 23.41 19.44
C GLY A 601 -15.68 23.46 18.53
N LEU A 602 -15.53 22.45 17.68
CA LEU A 602 -14.43 22.31 16.71
C LEU A 602 -14.91 22.63 15.30
N GLU A 603 -14.06 23.30 14.55
CA GLU A 603 -14.25 23.57 13.13
C GLU A 603 -13.13 22.91 12.31
N GLU A 604 -13.35 22.78 11.00
CA GLU A 604 -12.35 22.27 10.08
C GLU A 604 -11.06 23.07 10.15
N GLY A 605 -9.94 22.38 10.34
CA GLY A 605 -8.63 23.00 10.50
C GLY A 605 -8.24 23.36 11.93
N ASP A 606 -9.14 23.31 12.91
CA ASP A 606 -8.75 23.46 14.32
C ASP A 606 -7.74 22.35 14.69
N VAL A 607 -6.64 22.72 15.32
CA VAL A 607 -5.66 21.75 15.78
C VAL A 607 -6.07 21.23 17.15
N VAL A 608 -6.11 19.92 17.28
CA VAL A 608 -6.39 19.21 18.52
C VAL A 608 -5.24 18.31 18.93
N ALA A 609 -5.00 18.18 20.22
CA ALA A 609 -4.11 17.20 20.81
C ALA A 609 -4.93 15.94 21.14
N LEU A 610 -4.65 14.82 20.46
CA LEU A 610 -5.20 13.52 20.78
C LEU A 610 -4.30 12.83 21.81
N ARG A 611 -4.87 12.48 22.96
CA ARG A 611 -4.21 11.78 24.04
C ARG A 611 -4.81 10.40 24.23
N HIS A 612 -3.97 9.40 24.45
CA HIS A 612 -4.39 8.02 24.70
C HIS A 612 -3.38 7.31 25.61
N GLY A 613 -3.85 6.30 26.36
CA GLY A 613 -3.00 5.52 27.27
C GLY A 613 -1.87 4.74 26.60
N ASN A 614 -1.99 4.41 25.32
CA ASN A 614 -0.94 3.72 24.55
C ASN A 614 0.24 4.65 24.22
N LEU A 615 0.03 5.96 24.22
CA LEU A 615 1.10 6.92 24.00
C LEU A 615 2.01 7.02 25.23
N ALA A 616 3.26 7.41 25.03
CA ALA A 616 4.17 7.72 26.13
C ALA A 616 3.55 8.74 27.09
N PRO A 617 3.85 8.70 28.40
CA PRO A 617 3.30 9.65 29.36
C PRO A 617 3.51 11.10 28.90
N LYS A 618 2.43 11.90 28.93
CA LYS A 618 2.37 13.29 28.46
C LYS A 618 2.50 13.48 26.93
N ALA A 619 2.69 12.43 26.14
CA ALA A 619 2.68 12.55 24.69
C ALA A 619 1.25 12.76 24.16
N SER A 620 1.15 13.45 23.02
CA SER A 620 -0.08 13.64 22.27
C SER A 620 0.23 13.71 20.79
N LEU A 621 -0.77 13.37 19.96
CA LEU A 621 -0.71 13.66 18.53
C LEU A 621 -1.44 14.97 18.27
N GLU A 622 -0.70 15.98 17.81
CA GLU A 622 -1.27 17.28 17.46
C GLU A 622 -1.54 17.34 15.96
N LEU A 623 -2.79 17.34 15.58
CA LEU A 623 -3.23 17.27 14.20
C LEU A 623 -4.43 18.20 13.94
N PRO A 624 -4.58 18.72 12.71
CA PRO A 624 -5.76 19.48 12.32
C PRO A 624 -6.98 18.56 12.19
N VAL A 625 -8.13 19.09 12.53
CA VAL A 625 -9.44 18.44 12.39
C VAL A 625 -9.92 18.52 10.95
N ARG A 626 -10.50 17.42 10.47
CA ARG A 626 -11.30 17.36 9.24
C ARG A 626 -12.70 16.82 9.55
N LEU A 627 -13.70 17.46 8.98
CA LEU A 627 -15.08 17.03 9.09
C LEU A 627 -15.36 15.92 8.06
N GLN A 628 -15.74 14.73 8.56
CA GLN A 628 -16.10 13.58 7.72
C GLN A 628 -17.57 13.22 7.92
N PRO A 629 -18.47 13.67 7.02
CA PRO A 629 -19.85 13.21 7.02
C PRO A 629 -19.96 11.69 6.87
N GLY A 630 -20.97 11.09 7.52
CA GLY A 630 -21.18 9.63 7.49
C GLY A 630 -20.28 8.83 8.43
N GLN A 631 -19.43 9.48 9.24
CA GLN A 631 -18.68 8.84 10.31
C GLN A 631 -19.53 8.71 11.59
N PRO A 632 -19.48 7.58 12.33
CA PRO A 632 -20.20 7.41 13.58
C PRO A 632 -19.80 8.46 14.63
N GLN A 633 -20.76 8.81 15.50
CA GLN A 633 -20.44 9.57 16.69
C GLN A 633 -19.67 8.71 17.71
N GLY A 634 -18.83 9.34 18.53
CA GLY A 634 -18.07 8.64 19.56
C GLY A 634 -16.73 8.08 19.07
N MET A 635 -16.35 8.34 17.82
CA MET A 635 -15.06 7.96 17.29
C MET A 635 -14.35 9.08 16.53
N VAL A 636 -13.05 8.92 16.40
CA VAL A 636 -12.17 9.69 15.51
C VAL A 636 -11.33 8.73 14.67
N ALA A 637 -10.88 9.15 13.50
CA ALA A 637 -9.98 8.35 12.68
C ALA A 637 -8.69 9.11 12.36
N VAL A 638 -7.56 8.39 12.30
CA VAL A 638 -6.23 8.94 12.02
C VAL A 638 -5.52 8.07 11.01
N ALA A 639 -4.98 8.69 9.96
CA ALA A 639 -4.24 7.96 8.94
C ALA A 639 -2.83 7.60 9.42
N LEU A 640 -2.41 6.37 9.09
CA LEU A 640 -1.04 5.87 9.22
C LEU A 640 -0.12 6.46 8.13
N GLY A 641 1.18 6.21 8.21
CA GLY A 641 2.15 6.51 7.15
C GLY A 641 2.82 7.87 7.24
N TYR A 642 2.54 8.67 8.28
CA TYR A 642 3.08 10.02 8.48
C TYR A 642 3.94 10.12 9.75
N GLY A 643 4.52 11.30 10.00
CA GLY A 643 5.35 11.54 11.17
C GLY A 643 6.71 10.83 11.13
N ARG A 644 7.24 10.59 9.93
CA ARG A 644 8.59 10.05 9.73
C ARG A 644 9.65 11.05 10.19
N THR A 645 10.79 10.53 10.62
CA THR A 645 11.92 11.35 11.08
C THR A 645 13.19 11.12 10.27
N ARG A 646 13.22 10.03 9.48
CA ARG A 646 14.36 9.63 8.66
C ARG A 646 13.96 9.07 7.28
N ALA A 647 12.90 9.55 6.70
CA ALA A 647 12.49 9.17 5.35
C ALA A 647 13.09 10.09 4.27
N GLY A 648 13.33 11.34 4.60
CA GLY A 648 13.88 12.36 3.72
C GLY A 648 13.07 13.67 3.76
N LYS A 649 13.61 14.71 3.11
CA LYS A 649 13.07 16.09 3.18
C LYS A 649 11.61 16.24 2.73
N VAL A 650 11.10 15.29 1.96
CA VAL A 650 9.71 15.28 1.49
C VAL A 650 8.75 14.81 2.58
N ALA A 651 9.21 13.96 3.49
CA ALA A 651 8.37 13.29 4.48
C ALA A 651 8.70 13.65 5.94
N ASP A 652 9.97 14.00 6.22
CA ASP A 652 10.41 14.23 7.61
C ASP A 652 9.64 15.34 8.27
N GLY A 653 9.08 15.06 9.45
CA GLY A 653 8.29 16.02 10.22
C GLY A 653 6.90 16.35 9.65
N LEU A 654 6.46 15.64 8.62
CA LEU A 654 5.15 15.86 8.01
C LEU A 654 4.07 15.01 8.72
N GLY A 655 3.11 15.69 9.34
CA GLY A 655 2.05 15.04 10.13
C GLY A 655 2.57 14.41 11.43
N ALA A 656 1.85 13.43 11.97
CA ALA A 656 2.19 12.74 13.19
C ALA A 656 2.16 11.21 13.01
N ASN A 657 3.05 10.50 13.70
CA ASN A 657 3.08 9.04 13.71
C ASN A 657 1.95 8.49 14.58
N ALA A 658 0.99 7.81 13.96
CA ALA A 658 -0.18 7.23 14.63
C ALA A 658 0.03 5.76 15.07
N PHE A 659 1.09 5.07 14.68
CA PHE A 659 1.34 3.67 15.05
C PHE A 659 1.37 3.43 16.57
N PRO A 660 1.89 4.33 17.42
CA PRO A 660 1.85 4.15 18.87
C PRO A 660 0.45 4.11 19.49
N LEU A 661 -0.60 4.47 18.76
CA LEU A 661 -1.99 4.31 19.21
C LEU A 661 -2.49 2.88 19.07
N ALA A 662 -1.90 2.08 18.16
CA ALA A 662 -2.21 0.66 18.03
C ALA A 662 -1.76 -0.12 19.28
N ALA A 663 -2.33 -1.29 19.47
CA ALA A 663 -1.95 -2.19 20.55
C ALA A 663 -1.98 -3.64 20.09
N VAL A 664 -1.06 -4.45 20.60
CA VAL A 664 -1.15 -5.90 20.47
C VAL A 664 -2.07 -6.42 21.57
N ARG A 665 -3.16 -7.07 21.19
CA ARG A 665 -4.11 -7.68 22.10
C ARG A 665 -4.37 -9.12 21.71
N ASP A 666 -4.35 -10.02 22.68
CA ASP A 666 -4.52 -11.46 22.45
C ASP A 666 -3.57 -12.03 21.38
N GLY A 667 -2.39 -11.42 21.25
CA GLY A 667 -1.36 -11.78 20.26
C GLY A 667 -1.54 -11.15 18.87
N PHE A 668 -2.53 -10.26 18.67
CA PHE A 668 -2.81 -9.64 17.37
C PHE A 668 -2.76 -8.12 17.43
N LEU A 669 -2.22 -7.50 16.38
CA LEU A 669 -2.15 -6.04 16.25
C LEU A 669 -3.54 -5.47 15.93
N ARG A 670 -4.08 -4.68 16.83
CA ARG A 670 -5.39 -4.05 16.70
C ARG A 670 -5.26 -2.63 16.13
N GLY A 671 -5.94 -2.36 15.02
CA GLY A 671 -5.95 -1.06 14.33
C GLY A 671 -6.94 -0.04 14.93
N TRP A 672 -7.39 -0.22 16.18
CA TRP A 672 -8.24 0.73 16.90
C TRP A 672 -8.03 0.65 18.41
N ALA A 673 -8.37 1.73 19.11
CA ALA A 673 -8.27 1.82 20.56
C ALA A 673 -9.44 2.65 21.12
N ALA A 674 -9.86 2.36 22.36
CA ALA A 674 -10.89 3.13 23.05
C ALA A 674 -10.28 4.01 24.16
N GLY A 675 -10.97 5.08 24.57
CA GLY A 675 -10.58 5.95 25.67
C GLY A 675 -9.71 7.16 25.27
N ALA A 676 -9.66 7.51 24.01
CA ALA A 676 -8.98 8.70 23.54
C ALA A 676 -9.68 10.00 23.99
N ARG A 677 -8.87 11.04 24.21
CA ARG A 677 -9.35 12.38 24.57
C ARG A 677 -8.82 13.39 23.57
N LEU A 678 -9.66 14.37 23.23
CA LEU A 678 -9.31 15.50 22.37
C LEU A 678 -9.23 16.77 23.20
N GLU A 679 -8.19 17.55 22.98
CA GLU A 679 -7.98 18.87 23.61
C GLU A 679 -7.74 19.90 22.51
N LYS A 680 -8.56 20.96 22.46
CA LYS A 680 -8.40 22.04 21.49
C LYS A 680 -7.18 22.88 21.82
N MET A 681 -6.27 23.08 20.84
CA MET A 681 -4.98 23.73 21.03
C MET A 681 -5.03 25.25 20.78
N GLY A 682 -6.19 25.81 20.46
CA GLY A 682 -6.35 27.26 20.23
C GLY A 682 -5.68 27.80 18.95
N ARG A 683 -5.17 26.94 18.07
CA ARG A 683 -4.58 27.27 16.76
C ARG A 683 -5.29 26.54 15.62
N ARG A 684 -5.23 27.11 14.44
CA ARG A 684 -5.81 26.52 13.21
C ARG A 684 -4.74 26.30 12.17
N GLU A 685 -4.93 25.26 11.38
CA GLU A 685 -4.09 24.93 10.23
C GLU A 685 -4.96 24.77 8.98
N THR A 686 -4.63 25.51 7.92
CA THR A 686 -5.31 25.33 6.63
C THR A 686 -4.94 23.96 6.07
N LEU A 687 -5.94 23.12 5.82
CA LEU A 687 -5.74 21.81 5.20
C LEU A 687 -5.29 21.98 3.74
N ALA A 688 -4.36 21.13 3.31
CA ALA A 688 -3.90 21.11 1.92
C ALA A 688 -4.91 20.31 1.06
N ALA A 689 -6.07 20.90 0.80
CA ALA A 689 -7.18 20.30 0.07
C ALA A 689 -7.12 20.68 -1.41
N VAL A 690 -7.16 19.69 -2.28
CA VAL A 690 -7.24 19.87 -3.74
C VAL A 690 -8.65 20.25 -4.16
N GLN A 691 -9.65 19.78 -3.43
CA GLN A 691 -11.06 20.11 -3.64
C GLN A 691 -11.68 20.50 -2.30
N ARG A 692 -12.27 21.68 -2.24
CA ARG A 692 -12.92 22.22 -1.02
C ARG A 692 -14.43 21.98 -1.00
N GLN A 693 -15.07 21.99 -2.17
CA GLN A 693 -16.51 21.76 -2.29
C GLN A 693 -16.77 20.31 -2.68
N SER A 694 -17.53 19.59 -1.87
CA SER A 694 -17.86 18.18 -2.11
C SER A 694 -19.37 17.93 -2.27
N SER A 695 -20.23 18.91 -2.02
CA SER A 695 -21.67 18.83 -2.28
C SER A 695 -21.96 19.14 -3.74
N MET A 696 -22.91 18.41 -4.33
CA MET A 696 -23.45 18.71 -5.66
C MET A 696 -24.48 19.86 -5.62
N GLU A 697 -24.95 20.23 -4.43
CA GLU A 697 -25.96 21.30 -4.23
C GLU A 697 -27.22 21.11 -5.11
N GLY A 698 -27.69 19.85 -5.20
CA GLY A 698 -28.83 19.48 -6.03
C GLY A 698 -28.61 19.47 -7.53
N ARG A 699 -27.39 19.81 -8.00
CA ARG A 699 -27.04 19.77 -9.43
C ARG A 699 -26.69 18.33 -9.87
N PRO A 700 -27.09 17.87 -11.06
CA PRO A 700 -26.83 16.52 -11.54
C PRO A 700 -25.38 16.39 -12.10
N ILE A 701 -24.37 16.70 -11.29
CA ILE A 701 -22.96 16.62 -11.69
C ILE A 701 -22.57 15.16 -11.94
N VAL A 702 -22.88 14.28 -10.98
CA VAL A 702 -22.78 12.83 -11.16
C VAL A 702 -24.18 12.25 -11.10
N ARG A 703 -24.61 11.63 -12.17
CA ARG A 703 -25.94 11.03 -12.26
C ARG A 703 -25.86 9.56 -11.90
N THR A 704 -26.82 9.11 -11.10
CA THR A 704 -27.05 7.69 -10.80
C THR A 704 -28.38 7.28 -11.36
N VAL A 705 -28.40 6.14 -12.06
CA VAL A 705 -29.62 5.58 -12.63
C VAL A 705 -29.76 4.12 -12.25
N THR A 706 -31.00 3.65 -12.16
CA THR A 706 -31.25 2.21 -12.00
C THR A 706 -31.07 1.47 -13.32
N PRO A 707 -30.82 0.15 -13.31
CA PRO A 707 -30.77 -0.64 -14.55
C PRO A 707 -32.06 -0.55 -15.39
N ALA A 708 -33.19 -0.29 -14.76
CA ALA A 708 -34.46 -0.10 -15.46
C ALA A 708 -34.53 1.25 -16.19
N GLU A 709 -34.06 2.31 -15.57
CA GLU A 709 -33.95 3.65 -16.18
C GLU A 709 -32.93 3.64 -17.31
N LEU A 710 -31.77 2.97 -17.12
CA LEU A 710 -30.76 2.83 -18.15
C LEU A 710 -31.33 2.15 -19.43
N ARG A 711 -32.14 1.11 -19.27
CA ARG A 711 -32.78 0.41 -20.39
C ARG A 711 -33.85 1.23 -21.12
N LYS A 712 -34.50 2.18 -20.45
CA LYS A 712 -35.50 3.07 -21.09
C LYS A 712 -34.85 4.08 -22.04
N GLY A 713 -33.54 4.25 -21.97
CA GLY A 713 -32.85 5.26 -22.75
C GLY A 713 -33.09 6.67 -22.21
N ARG A 714 -32.30 7.63 -22.69
CA ARG A 714 -32.55 9.06 -22.43
C ARG A 714 -33.64 9.54 -23.37
N GLU A 715 -34.77 10.01 -22.82
CA GLU A 715 -35.61 10.96 -23.51
C GLU A 715 -34.79 12.24 -23.72
N GLY A 716 -34.77 12.76 -24.94
CA GLY A 716 -33.86 13.76 -25.46
C GLY A 716 -33.43 14.84 -24.46
N GLU A 717 -32.14 15.00 -24.27
CA GLU A 717 -31.60 16.25 -23.71
C GLU A 717 -31.87 17.35 -24.75
N GLU A 718 -32.64 18.36 -24.37
CA GLU A 718 -32.75 19.59 -25.17
C GLU A 718 -31.34 20.13 -25.42
N ALA A 719 -31.03 20.36 -26.68
CA ALA A 719 -29.77 20.96 -27.06
C ALA A 719 -29.61 22.26 -26.27
N GLN A 720 -28.61 22.36 -25.37
CA GLN A 720 -28.34 23.60 -24.69
C GLN A 720 -27.97 24.64 -25.74
N ASP A 721 -28.69 25.78 -25.76
CA ASP A 721 -28.33 26.94 -26.61
C ASP A 721 -26.90 27.36 -26.30
N SER A 722 -26.02 27.23 -27.26
CA SER A 722 -24.63 27.63 -27.15
C SER A 722 -24.46 29.08 -27.59
N LEU A 723 -23.81 29.91 -26.78
CA LEU A 723 -23.39 31.26 -27.17
C LEU A 723 -22.29 31.26 -28.25
N TRP A 724 -21.68 30.10 -28.45
CA TRP A 724 -20.59 29.95 -29.40
C TRP A 724 -21.06 29.24 -30.66
N LYS A 725 -20.56 29.71 -31.82
CA LYS A 725 -20.78 29.02 -33.11
C LYS A 725 -20.15 27.64 -33.06
N VAL A 726 -20.86 26.66 -33.59
CA VAL A 726 -20.29 25.35 -33.83
C VAL A 726 -19.25 25.49 -34.97
N TRP A 727 -17.98 25.29 -34.64
CA TRP A 727 -16.93 25.27 -35.61
C TRP A 727 -16.92 23.90 -36.31
N PRO A 728 -16.93 23.84 -37.64
CA PRO A 728 -16.76 22.54 -38.32
C PRO A 728 -15.38 22.00 -37.98
N ARG A 729 -15.35 20.79 -37.50
CA ARG A 729 -14.12 20.06 -37.22
C ARG A 729 -13.96 19.01 -38.28
N GLU A 730 -12.98 19.22 -39.17
CA GLU A 730 -12.62 18.26 -40.23
C GLU A 730 -11.56 17.28 -39.68
N GLY A 731 -11.61 16.03 -40.15
CA GLY A 731 -10.65 14.97 -39.75
C GLY A 731 -11.04 14.15 -38.55
N HIS A 732 -10.06 13.49 -37.93
CA HIS A 732 -10.27 12.61 -36.77
C HIS A 732 -10.53 13.37 -35.50
N HIS A 733 -11.54 12.96 -34.74
CA HIS A 733 -11.87 13.46 -33.40
C HIS A 733 -11.64 12.39 -32.36
N TRP A 734 -10.91 12.75 -31.32
CA TRP A 734 -10.72 11.86 -30.17
C TRP A 734 -11.86 12.03 -29.17
N GLY A 735 -12.49 10.94 -28.82
CA GLY A 735 -13.47 10.89 -27.72
C GLY A 735 -13.02 9.89 -26.66
N MET A 736 -13.22 10.22 -25.39
CA MET A 736 -12.95 9.31 -24.29
C MET A 736 -14.23 9.10 -23.48
N ALA A 737 -14.62 7.83 -23.31
CA ALA A 737 -15.68 7.42 -22.41
C ALA A 737 -15.05 6.74 -21.18
N ILE A 738 -15.45 7.16 -19.99
CA ILE A 738 -14.99 6.59 -18.73
C ILE A 738 -16.17 5.90 -18.06
N ASP A 739 -16.04 4.58 -17.86
CA ASP A 739 -17.02 3.78 -17.13
C ASP A 739 -16.92 4.09 -15.62
N LEU A 740 -17.88 4.86 -15.10
CA LEU A 740 -17.92 5.26 -13.68
C LEU A 740 -18.33 4.12 -12.75
N ASP A 741 -18.94 3.05 -13.26
CA ASP A 741 -19.21 1.85 -12.46
C ASP A 741 -17.93 1.03 -12.22
N ALA A 742 -17.04 1.00 -13.21
CA ALA A 742 -15.72 0.37 -13.10
C ALA A 742 -14.69 1.27 -12.42
N CYS A 743 -14.81 2.60 -12.54
CA CYS A 743 -13.91 3.56 -11.92
C CYS A 743 -14.11 3.59 -10.39
N ILE A 744 -13.09 3.18 -9.64
CA ILE A 744 -13.11 3.21 -8.17
C ILE A 744 -12.58 4.53 -7.58
N GLY A 745 -12.05 5.45 -8.37
CA GLY A 745 -11.50 6.73 -7.90
C GLY A 745 -10.11 6.63 -7.24
N CYS A 746 -9.36 5.55 -7.43
CA CYS A 746 -8.06 5.29 -6.77
C CYS A 746 -6.93 6.26 -7.15
N SER A 747 -7.13 7.13 -8.12
CA SER A 747 -6.17 8.15 -8.60
C SER A 747 -4.87 7.58 -9.23
N ALA A 748 -4.82 6.28 -9.61
CA ALA A 748 -3.67 5.70 -10.31
C ALA A 748 -3.40 6.40 -11.64
N CYS A 749 -4.45 6.77 -12.40
CA CYS A 749 -4.36 7.54 -13.64
C CYS A 749 -3.77 8.95 -13.45
N VAL A 750 -3.99 9.58 -12.28
CA VAL A 750 -3.40 10.88 -11.94
C VAL A 750 -1.88 10.77 -11.87
N VAL A 751 -1.37 9.76 -11.13
CA VAL A 751 0.08 9.51 -11.03
C VAL A 751 0.65 9.04 -12.38
N ALA A 752 -0.09 8.22 -13.12
CA ALA A 752 0.31 7.79 -14.46
C ALA A 752 0.52 8.99 -15.40
N CYS A 753 -0.40 9.97 -15.37
CA CYS A 753 -0.29 11.22 -16.10
C CYS A 753 0.91 12.06 -15.65
N GLN A 754 1.14 12.18 -14.34
CA GLN A 754 2.30 12.89 -13.80
C GLN A 754 3.62 12.25 -14.28
N ALA A 755 3.71 10.93 -14.26
CA ALA A 755 4.89 10.19 -14.68
C ALA A 755 5.15 10.32 -16.20
N GLU A 756 4.11 10.20 -17.04
CA GLU A 756 4.26 10.30 -18.49
C GLU A 756 4.60 11.72 -18.96
N ASN A 757 3.95 12.72 -18.38
CA ASN A 757 4.06 14.12 -18.81
C ASN A 757 5.03 14.94 -17.95
N ASN A 758 5.76 14.31 -17.02
CA ASN A 758 6.68 14.96 -16.10
C ASN A 758 6.05 16.15 -15.37
N VAL A 759 4.80 16.00 -14.92
CA VAL A 759 4.05 17.05 -14.22
C VAL A 759 4.70 17.31 -12.86
N PRO A 760 5.09 18.56 -12.56
CA PRO A 760 5.81 18.88 -11.32
C PRO A 760 4.92 18.79 -10.08
N VAL A 761 5.55 18.51 -8.95
CA VAL A 761 4.97 18.62 -7.61
C VAL A 761 5.17 20.06 -7.13
N VAL A 762 4.13 20.66 -6.55
CA VAL A 762 4.16 22.06 -6.09
C VAL A 762 4.37 22.23 -4.58
N GLY A 763 4.11 21.19 -3.80
CA GLY A 763 4.28 21.18 -2.35
C GLY A 763 3.09 21.69 -1.53
N LYS A 764 3.10 21.40 -0.22
CA LYS A 764 2.00 21.62 0.72
C LYS A 764 1.47 23.06 0.68
N ASP A 765 2.37 24.06 0.72
CA ASP A 765 1.99 25.47 0.78
C ASP A 765 1.32 25.97 -0.49
N GLN A 766 1.74 25.48 -1.64
CA GLN A 766 1.12 25.85 -2.92
C GLN A 766 -0.26 25.21 -3.06
N VAL A 767 -0.43 23.96 -2.64
CA VAL A 767 -1.76 23.32 -2.61
C VAL A 767 -2.71 24.07 -1.69
N ARG A 768 -2.26 24.51 -0.50
CA ARG A 768 -3.05 25.38 0.40
C ARG A 768 -3.52 26.68 -0.27
N ARG A 769 -2.72 27.22 -1.19
CA ARG A 769 -3.04 28.41 -2.00
C ARG A 769 -3.83 28.05 -3.27
N GLN A 770 -4.30 26.81 -3.41
CA GLN A 770 -5.04 26.30 -4.57
C GLN A 770 -4.25 26.32 -5.89
N ARG A 771 -2.91 26.24 -5.82
CA ARG A 771 -2.04 26.06 -6.97
C ARG A 771 -1.84 24.58 -7.21
N ILE A 772 -2.71 23.99 -8.00
CA ILE A 772 -2.77 22.53 -8.26
C ILE A 772 -2.28 22.28 -9.66
N MET A 773 -1.34 21.33 -9.84
CA MET A 773 -0.72 21.03 -11.13
C MET A 773 -1.20 19.73 -11.80
N HIS A 774 -2.06 18.96 -11.14
CA HIS A 774 -2.59 17.73 -11.73
C HIS A 774 -3.38 18.03 -13.02
N TRP A 775 -2.95 17.48 -14.14
CA TRP A 775 -3.67 17.60 -15.40
C TRP A 775 -4.92 16.74 -15.43
N ILE A 776 -4.81 15.48 -14.96
CA ILE A 776 -5.96 14.63 -14.67
C ILE A 776 -6.27 14.79 -13.19
N ARG A 777 -7.53 15.08 -12.86
CA ARG A 777 -7.99 15.06 -11.48
C ARG A 777 -9.22 14.18 -11.34
N ILE A 778 -9.46 13.65 -10.15
CA ILE A 778 -10.66 12.92 -9.82
C ILE A 778 -11.43 13.77 -8.83
N ASP A 779 -12.48 14.45 -9.26
CA ASP A 779 -13.34 15.19 -8.36
C ASP A 779 -14.19 14.22 -7.56
N ARG A 780 -14.41 14.52 -6.28
CA ARG A 780 -15.20 13.72 -5.38
C ARG A 780 -16.43 14.48 -4.93
N TYR A 781 -17.59 13.89 -5.11
CA TYR A 781 -18.85 14.41 -4.60
C TYR A 781 -19.42 13.46 -3.56
N GLN A 782 -20.11 14.01 -2.56
CA GLN A 782 -20.71 13.23 -1.50
C GLN A 782 -22.22 13.34 -1.62
N ARG A 783 -22.92 12.22 -1.42
CA ARG A 783 -24.37 12.20 -1.29
C ARG A 783 -24.76 12.93 -0.01
N ASP A 784 -25.91 13.62 -0.01
CA ASP A 784 -26.31 14.49 1.10
C ASP A 784 -26.46 13.75 2.44
N ASP A 785 -26.78 12.45 2.42
CA ASP A 785 -26.83 11.60 3.61
C ASP A 785 -25.45 11.19 4.15
N GLY A 786 -24.38 11.57 3.48
CA GLY A 786 -23.02 11.25 3.87
C GLY A 786 -22.60 9.78 3.72
N GLN A 787 -23.48 8.92 3.18
CA GLN A 787 -23.23 7.47 3.12
C GLN A 787 -22.54 6.98 1.85
N ALA A 788 -22.46 7.79 0.81
CA ALA A 788 -21.79 7.45 -0.44
C ALA A 788 -20.97 8.60 -0.97
N ILE A 789 -19.91 8.27 -1.68
CA ILE A 789 -19.09 9.21 -2.44
C ILE A 789 -19.10 8.82 -3.93
N PHE A 790 -19.10 9.82 -4.77
CA PHE A 790 -19.01 9.67 -6.21
C PHE A 790 -17.70 10.26 -6.70
N HIS A 791 -17.06 9.58 -7.62
CA HIS A 791 -15.82 10.03 -8.24
C HIS A 791 -16.09 10.41 -9.69
N GLN A 792 -15.71 11.63 -10.05
CA GLN A 792 -15.83 12.17 -11.40
C GLN A 792 -14.44 12.45 -11.94
N PRO A 793 -13.89 11.58 -12.80
CA PRO A 793 -12.65 11.88 -13.51
C PRO A 793 -12.83 13.11 -14.41
N MET A 794 -11.90 14.04 -14.28
CA MET A 794 -11.87 15.28 -15.05
C MET A 794 -10.55 15.33 -15.81
N MET A 795 -10.65 15.45 -17.12
CA MET A 795 -9.49 15.57 -17.99
C MET A 795 -9.02 17.03 -18.10
N CYS A 796 -7.79 17.24 -18.55
CA CYS A 796 -7.22 18.57 -18.79
C CYS A 796 -7.90 19.30 -19.97
#